data_941668baed8af9c315b906b645f54025
#
_entry.id   941668baed8af9c315b906b645f54025
#
_cell.length_a   1.000
_cell.length_b   1.000
_cell.length_c   1.000
_cell.angle_alpha   90.00
_cell.angle_beta   90.00
_cell.angle_gamma   90.00
#
_symmetry.space_group_name_H-M   'P 1'
#
loop_
_entity.id
_entity.type
_entity.pdbx_description
1 polymer ?
#
loop_
_entity_poly.entity_id
_entity_poly.type
_entity_poly.pdbx_seq_one_letter_code
_entity_poly.pdbx_strand_id
1 'polypeptide(L)'
;MATTSLPGLEAFVAEIGLGPVPFFAAADVFNNPLDIYHSYLAADFQQLVDSDPELVYKAIQPPNAIQDGDLDIVLPRLKLSGGNPKELAGELLRQIQPHVLFGFPFQDGIHIRFFFSPKIIPRLLLPYINDRKPSYGIDKTLGLRNGADSGRKKVLVEFSSPNVAQDFTSAHLRSTILGAFVANIHEAMGWDVVRINYLGDWGKHLGLLGLGWRKYGSAEKAEDRENLFKYIHNLYNKMEEELRPELEARKNARDAGQDAAILDTQGLFAERDVTFSRMEHGEEEAIALWRKLRDITVEYYVETYERLNISFDEYSGESDVSMNPEAVVEVETILKAKGIYEELDGAWVIDYDKYGTKLGTVTVRGRNGSTTYLLRDIATVFDRFKRHSFDKMIYVVCEQDVHFRQVFKAIELMGHPEIADKLEHITFAKANRRSSHLGDAQLLGDILDQREDFMREVMSASPDEYPVEWGDAVAKAMGLSSLVVQELRSRKGHSTNTDLSLLAVEGETGPDLLRCYARLCSAIATIGVRLTPEEVPSLDYEPLWMSPWCDLLRLMTRYPGIVKSAFNMVDPATILAYLFQIVEDLTSCLDEAEEDESGGEGSSVSSKYAARAVLYESVRQILESGMKMLGIAPAST
;
A
#
# COMPACT_ATOMS: atom_id res chain seq x y z
N MET A 1 -24.83 -21.12 -1.73
CA MET A 1 -23.89 -21.02 -0.60
C MET A 1 -23.04 -22.28 -0.69
N ALA A 2 -21.80 -22.16 -1.13
CA ALA A 2 -20.87 -23.28 -1.07
C ALA A 2 -20.49 -23.45 0.40
N THR A 3 -20.95 -24.51 1.04
CA THR A 3 -20.44 -24.97 2.32
C THR A 3 -18.99 -25.40 2.05
N THR A 4 -18.04 -24.51 2.31
CA THR A 4 -16.62 -24.86 2.31
C THR A 4 -16.41 -25.71 3.56
N SER A 5 -16.56 -27.01 3.38
CA SER A 5 -16.18 -28.01 4.37
C SER A 5 -14.67 -27.84 4.63
N LEU A 6 -14.29 -27.81 5.91
CA LEU A 6 -12.90 -27.93 6.35
C LEU A 6 -12.73 -29.33 6.98
N PRO A 7 -12.64 -30.41 6.17
CA PRO A 7 -12.72 -31.79 6.68
C PRO A 7 -11.67 -32.09 7.74
N GLY A 8 -10.46 -31.55 7.59
CA GLY A 8 -9.39 -31.70 8.58
C GLY A 8 -9.71 -30.98 9.90
N LEU A 9 -10.35 -29.82 9.85
CA LEU A 9 -10.76 -29.08 11.05
C LEU A 9 -11.87 -29.82 11.79
N GLU A 10 -12.90 -30.31 11.08
CA GLU A 10 -14.01 -31.06 11.68
C GLU A 10 -13.51 -32.33 12.38
N ALA A 11 -12.61 -33.06 11.74
CA ALA A 11 -11.98 -34.24 12.32
C ALA A 11 -11.16 -33.89 13.58
N PHE A 12 -10.38 -32.82 13.52
CA PHE A 12 -9.56 -32.37 14.64
C PHE A 12 -10.40 -31.92 15.84
N VAL A 13 -11.43 -31.09 15.64
CA VAL A 13 -12.26 -30.64 16.76
C VAL A 13 -13.03 -31.81 17.41
N ALA A 14 -13.44 -32.81 16.61
CA ALA A 14 -14.07 -34.04 17.14
C ALA A 14 -13.05 -34.89 17.94
N GLU A 15 -11.81 -35.02 17.49
CA GLU A 15 -10.73 -35.73 18.20
C GLU A 15 -10.45 -35.12 19.57
N ILE A 16 -10.44 -33.81 19.71
CA ILE A 16 -10.26 -33.13 21.01
C ILE A 16 -11.55 -33.01 21.85
N GLY A 17 -12.60 -33.69 21.43
CA GLY A 17 -13.88 -33.81 22.19
C GLY A 17 -14.82 -32.63 22.05
N LEU A 18 -14.64 -31.77 21.03
CA LEU A 18 -15.52 -30.65 20.76
C LEU A 18 -16.58 -31.02 19.70
N GLY A 19 -17.74 -30.37 19.79
CA GLY A 19 -18.77 -30.39 18.75
C GLY A 19 -18.33 -29.55 17.53
N PRO A 20 -19.15 -29.50 16.46
CA PRO A 20 -18.90 -28.63 15.31
C PRO A 20 -18.71 -27.19 15.73
N VAL A 21 -17.89 -26.44 14.97
CA VAL A 21 -17.65 -25.01 15.24
C VAL A 21 -18.99 -24.25 15.26
N PRO A 22 -19.33 -23.54 16.36
CA PRO A 22 -20.56 -22.79 16.45
C PRO A 22 -20.68 -21.73 15.36
N PHE A 23 -21.85 -21.60 14.78
CA PHE A 23 -22.11 -20.66 13.69
C PHE A 23 -22.45 -19.27 14.24
N PHE A 24 -21.72 -18.26 13.76
CA PHE A 24 -22.04 -16.83 13.89
C PHE A 24 -21.95 -16.18 12.52
N ALA A 25 -22.87 -15.25 12.21
CA ALA A 25 -22.91 -14.62 10.89
C ALA A 25 -21.66 -13.75 10.59
N ALA A 26 -21.01 -13.26 11.64
CA ALA A 26 -19.79 -12.46 11.54
C ALA A 26 -18.50 -13.30 11.44
N ALA A 27 -18.56 -14.62 11.73
CA ALA A 27 -17.41 -15.51 11.71
C ALA A 27 -17.02 -15.92 10.28
N ASP A 28 -15.73 -15.92 9.99
CA ASP A 28 -15.15 -16.42 8.76
C ASP A 28 -14.09 -17.49 9.07
N VAL A 29 -14.56 -18.65 9.55
CA VAL A 29 -13.67 -19.76 9.94
C VAL A 29 -12.86 -20.32 8.77
N PHE A 30 -13.28 -20.04 7.54
CA PHE A 30 -12.54 -20.48 6.36
C PHE A 30 -11.30 -19.62 6.12
N ASN A 31 -11.38 -18.29 6.26
CA ASN A 31 -10.27 -17.37 5.99
C ASN A 31 -9.52 -16.93 7.26
N ASN A 32 -10.11 -17.11 8.46
CA ASN A 32 -9.54 -16.63 9.71
C ASN A 32 -9.58 -17.71 10.81
N PRO A 33 -8.45 -18.34 11.21
CA PRO A 33 -8.42 -19.35 12.26
C PRO A 33 -8.80 -18.80 13.63
N LEU A 34 -8.62 -17.50 13.86
CA LEU A 34 -9.03 -16.84 15.09
C LEU A 34 -10.55 -16.96 15.32
N ASP A 35 -11.35 -16.95 14.25
CA ASP A 35 -12.80 -17.08 14.32
C ASP A 35 -13.26 -18.46 14.80
N ILE A 36 -12.41 -19.49 14.72
CA ILE A 36 -12.68 -20.80 15.32
C ILE A 36 -12.70 -20.66 16.85
N TYR A 37 -11.63 -20.12 17.44
CA TYR A 37 -11.53 -19.87 18.87
C TYR A 37 -12.64 -18.92 19.37
N HIS A 38 -12.86 -17.86 18.59
CA HIS A 38 -13.86 -16.85 18.85
C HIS A 38 -15.28 -17.43 18.92
N SER A 39 -15.62 -18.34 17.98
CA SER A 39 -16.94 -18.98 17.92
C SER A 39 -17.20 -19.88 19.12
N TYR A 40 -16.24 -20.69 19.55
CA TYR A 40 -16.39 -21.50 20.75
C TYR A 40 -16.51 -20.65 22.01
N LEU A 41 -15.64 -19.62 22.16
CA LEU A 41 -15.70 -18.72 23.30
C LEU A 41 -17.05 -17.97 23.38
N ALA A 42 -17.55 -17.49 22.22
CA ALA A 42 -18.85 -16.82 22.17
C ALA A 42 -20.01 -17.74 22.54
N ALA A 43 -19.98 -18.98 22.07
CA ALA A 43 -20.99 -19.96 22.40
C ALA A 43 -21.01 -20.34 23.90
N ASP A 44 -19.84 -20.53 24.51
CA ASP A 44 -19.70 -20.77 25.93
C ASP A 44 -20.18 -19.58 26.76
N PHE A 45 -19.73 -18.37 26.37
CA PHE A 45 -20.08 -17.16 27.11
C PHE A 45 -21.56 -16.79 26.97
N GLN A 46 -22.22 -17.15 25.86
CA GLN A 46 -23.65 -17.00 25.64
C GLN A 46 -24.50 -17.76 26.70
N GLN A 47 -23.98 -18.85 27.24
CA GLN A 47 -24.65 -19.61 28.28
C GLN A 47 -24.63 -18.90 29.66
N LEU A 48 -23.73 -17.94 29.84
CA LEU A 48 -23.53 -17.22 31.10
C LEU A 48 -24.27 -15.88 31.13
N VAL A 49 -24.66 -15.34 29.97
CA VAL A 49 -25.24 -14.01 29.86
C VAL A 49 -26.52 -14.00 29.02
N ASP A 50 -27.51 -13.22 29.45
CA ASP A 50 -28.72 -12.97 28.68
C ASP A 50 -28.49 -11.77 27.74
N SER A 51 -27.88 -12.05 26.56
CA SER A 51 -27.56 -11.06 25.55
C SER A 51 -27.69 -11.66 24.14
N ASP A 52 -27.85 -10.84 23.14
CA ASP A 52 -27.91 -11.27 21.75
C ASP A 52 -26.60 -11.99 21.32
N PRO A 53 -26.69 -13.18 20.70
CA PRO A 53 -25.49 -13.96 20.31
C PRO A 53 -24.49 -13.19 19.44
N GLU A 54 -24.97 -12.38 18.49
CA GLU A 54 -24.10 -11.57 17.66
C GLU A 54 -23.44 -10.43 18.44
N LEU A 55 -24.11 -9.94 19.49
CA LEU A 55 -23.54 -8.94 20.38
C LEU A 55 -22.44 -9.56 21.26
N VAL A 56 -22.65 -10.78 21.75
CA VAL A 56 -21.63 -11.55 22.50
C VAL A 56 -20.41 -11.77 21.61
N TYR A 57 -20.61 -12.26 20.38
CA TYR A 57 -19.54 -12.46 19.42
C TYR A 57 -18.73 -11.17 19.18
N LYS A 58 -19.39 -10.04 18.94
CA LYS A 58 -18.75 -8.73 18.69
C LYS A 58 -18.09 -8.11 19.93
N ALA A 59 -18.44 -8.55 21.13
CA ALA A 59 -17.81 -8.07 22.37
C ALA A 59 -16.45 -8.73 22.63
N ILE A 60 -16.16 -9.85 21.96
CA ILE A 60 -14.89 -10.55 22.00
C ILE A 60 -13.96 -9.93 20.94
N GLN A 61 -12.72 -9.68 21.30
CA GLN A 61 -11.72 -9.10 20.38
C GLN A 61 -10.31 -9.54 20.79
N PRO A 62 -9.34 -9.57 19.86
CA PRO A 62 -7.94 -9.71 20.25
C PRO A 62 -7.47 -8.45 20.99
N PRO A 63 -6.74 -8.55 22.11
CA PRO A 63 -6.09 -7.41 22.74
C PRO A 63 -4.98 -6.83 21.85
N ASN A 64 -4.58 -5.58 22.13
CA ASN A 64 -3.55 -4.92 21.33
C ASN A 64 -2.17 -5.61 21.44
N ALA A 65 -1.80 -5.99 22.65
CA ALA A 65 -0.53 -6.67 22.92
C ALA A 65 -0.77 -8.16 23.16
N ILE A 66 0.12 -9.02 22.65
CA ILE A 66 0.04 -10.47 22.82
C ILE A 66 0.22 -10.90 24.27
N GLN A 67 0.96 -10.09 25.05
CA GLN A 67 1.18 -10.31 26.49
C GLN A 67 -0.12 -10.20 27.30
N ASP A 68 -1.08 -9.46 26.79
CA ASP A 68 -2.38 -9.25 27.45
C ASP A 68 -3.38 -10.40 27.22
N GLY A 69 -3.06 -11.34 26.35
CA GLY A 69 -3.91 -12.46 25.97
C GLY A 69 -4.10 -12.60 24.46
N ASP A 70 -4.91 -13.58 24.07
CA ASP A 70 -5.22 -13.84 22.67
C ASP A 70 -6.64 -13.39 22.32
N LEU A 71 -7.59 -13.57 23.24
CA LEU A 71 -8.95 -13.03 23.16
C LEU A 71 -9.32 -12.31 24.46
N ASP A 72 -10.12 -11.28 24.31
CA ASP A 72 -10.57 -10.38 25.38
C ASP A 72 -12.08 -10.14 25.25
N ILE A 73 -12.82 -10.40 26.32
CA ILE A 73 -14.24 -10.06 26.42
C ILE A 73 -14.38 -8.73 27.14
N VAL A 74 -14.86 -7.71 26.40
CA VAL A 74 -15.04 -6.36 26.92
C VAL A 74 -16.46 -6.19 27.48
N LEU A 75 -16.64 -6.28 28.80
CA LEU A 75 -17.94 -6.35 29.47
C LEU A 75 -18.93 -5.24 29.06
N PRO A 76 -18.54 -3.94 29.00
CA PRO A 76 -19.46 -2.88 28.59
C PRO A 76 -20.07 -3.08 27.19
N ARG A 77 -19.40 -3.81 26.29
CA ARG A 77 -19.89 -4.09 24.94
C ARG A 77 -21.06 -5.07 24.92
N LEU A 78 -21.20 -5.88 25.95
CA LEU A 78 -22.32 -6.83 26.11
C LEU A 78 -23.65 -6.14 26.42
N LYS A 79 -23.63 -4.86 26.81
CA LYS A 79 -24.82 -4.06 27.17
C LYS A 79 -25.71 -4.74 28.20
N LEU A 80 -25.14 -5.49 29.14
CA LEU A 80 -25.87 -6.15 30.21
C LEU A 80 -26.52 -5.11 31.15
N SER A 81 -27.75 -5.35 31.59
CA SER A 81 -28.46 -4.46 32.48
C SER A 81 -28.01 -4.67 33.93
N GLY A 82 -27.53 -3.58 34.56
CA GLY A 82 -27.24 -3.48 36.00
C GLY A 82 -25.85 -3.93 36.42
N GLY A 83 -25.32 -3.25 37.42
CA GLY A 83 -24.05 -3.58 38.07
C GLY A 83 -22.82 -2.85 37.57
N ASN A 84 -21.76 -2.90 38.37
CA ASN A 84 -20.46 -2.42 38.02
C ASN A 84 -19.77 -3.41 37.06
N PRO A 85 -19.35 -3.01 35.83
CA PRO A 85 -18.74 -3.95 34.87
C PRO A 85 -17.52 -4.70 35.43
N LYS A 86 -16.77 -4.10 36.36
CA LYS A 86 -15.64 -4.76 37.02
C LYS A 86 -16.05 -5.87 37.96
N GLU A 87 -17.13 -5.67 38.74
CA GLU A 87 -17.67 -6.67 39.63
C GLU A 87 -18.29 -7.82 38.84
N LEU A 88 -19.05 -7.49 37.79
CA LEU A 88 -19.64 -8.45 36.88
C LEU A 88 -18.58 -9.32 36.19
N ALA A 89 -17.44 -8.74 35.78
CA ALA A 89 -16.33 -9.52 35.22
C ALA A 89 -15.84 -10.59 36.20
N GLY A 90 -15.69 -10.22 37.49
CA GLY A 90 -15.28 -11.17 38.53
C GLY A 90 -16.33 -12.25 38.84
N GLU A 91 -17.63 -11.93 38.70
CA GLU A 91 -18.73 -12.90 38.87
C GLU A 91 -18.77 -13.88 37.71
N LEU A 92 -18.70 -13.40 36.47
CA LEU A 92 -18.72 -14.24 35.28
C LEU A 92 -17.46 -15.13 35.21
N LEU A 93 -16.28 -14.58 35.55
CA LEU A 93 -15.03 -15.34 35.57
C LEU A 93 -15.13 -16.61 36.44
N ARG A 94 -15.84 -16.56 37.58
CA ARG A 94 -16.05 -17.72 38.47
C ARG A 94 -16.97 -18.77 37.89
N GLN A 95 -17.76 -18.43 36.90
CA GLN A 95 -18.75 -19.34 36.26
C GLN A 95 -18.18 -19.98 34.98
N ILE A 96 -17.10 -19.40 34.40
CA ILE A 96 -16.46 -19.94 33.20
C ILE A 96 -15.89 -21.33 33.50
N GLN A 97 -16.30 -22.31 32.71
CA GLN A 97 -15.78 -23.67 32.79
C GLN A 97 -14.47 -23.81 32.02
N PRO A 98 -13.58 -24.71 32.45
CA PRO A 98 -12.38 -25.03 31.68
C PRO A 98 -12.73 -25.48 30.25
N HIS A 99 -12.02 -24.95 29.25
CA HIS A 99 -12.23 -25.31 27.86
C HIS A 99 -10.88 -25.74 27.22
N VAL A 100 -10.89 -26.80 26.43
CA VAL A 100 -9.66 -27.40 25.88
C VAL A 100 -8.83 -26.43 24.98
N LEU A 101 -9.52 -25.50 24.32
CA LEU A 101 -8.87 -24.50 23.44
C LEU A 101 -8.13 -23.39 24.20
N PHE A 102 -8.45 -23.19 25.48
CA PHE A 102 -7.96 -22.05 26.25
C PHE A 102 -7.23 -22.49 27.52
N GLY A 103 -6.28 -21.66 27.95
CA GLY A 103 -5.76 -21.68 29.31
C GLY A 103 -6.76 -21.11 30.32
N PHE A 104 -6.35 -20.97 31.59
CA PHE A 104 -7.19 -20.36 32.60
C PHE A 104 -7.43 -18.88 32.29
N PRO A 105 -8.72 -18.44 32.22
CA PRO A 105 -9.01 -17.01 32.01
C PRO A 105 -8.66 -16.20 33.26
N PHE A 106 -8.40 -14.90 33.05
CA PHE A 106 -8.14 -13.96 34.14
C PHE A 106 -8.85 -12.63 33.91
N GLN A 107 -9.10 -11.93 35.01
CA GLN A 107 -9.72 -10.61 34.98
C GLN A 107 -8.65 -9.50 34.95
N ASP A 108 -8.85 -8.56 34.02
CA ASP A 108 -8.12 -7.29 34.00
C ASP A 108 -9.11 -6.11 33.91
N GLY A 109 -9.46 -5.57 35.08
CA GLY A 109 -10.44 -4.49 35.16
C GLY A 109 -11.85 -4.93 34.71
N ILE A 110 -12.28 -4.39 33.55
CA ILE A 110 -13.57 -4.68 32.90
C ILE A 110 -13.43 -5.76 31.82
N HIS A 111 -12.28 -6.36 31.69
CA HIS A 111 -11.90 -7.35 30.68
C HIS A 111 -11.82 -8.74 31.30
N ILE A 112 -12.24 -9.75 30.55
CA ILE A 112 -11.95 -11.16 30.83
C ILE A 112 -11.09 -11.67 29.68
N ARG A 113 -9.84 -12.02 29.97
CA ARG A 113 -8.81 -12.35 29.01
C ARG A 113 -8.51 -13.84 28.98
N PHE A 114 -8.22 -14.34 27.80
CA PHE A 114 -7.93 -15.74 27.51
C PHE A 114 -6.63 -15.87 26.75
N PHE A 115 -5.81 -16.84 27.13
CA PHE A 115 -4.71 -17.34 26.32
C PHE A 115 -5.13 -18.63 25.61
N PHE A 116 -4.62 -18.86 24.41
CA PHE A 116 -4.80 -20.13 23.73
C PHE A 116 -4.04 -21.25 24.45
N SER A 117 -4.57 -22.47 24.39
CA SER A 117 -3.88 -23.65 24.92
C SER A 117 -2.60 -23.93 24.10
N PRO A 118 -1.40 -23.92 24.73
CA PRO A 118 -0.15 -24.20 24.03
C PRO A 118 -0.11 -25.59 23.36
N LYS A 119 -0.89 -26.54 23.89
CA LYS A 119 -0.97 -27.90 23.35
C LYS A 119 -1.84 -27.98 22.09
N ILE A 120 -2.78 -27.06 21.94
CA ILE A 120 -3.78 -27.11 20.87
C ILE A 120 -3.41 -26.20 19.71
N ILE A 121 -2.86 -25.02 20.00
CA ILE A 121 -2.60 -24.02 18.97
C ILE A 121 -1.75 -24.55 17.81
N PRO A 122 -0.62 -25.28 18.01
CA PRO A 122 0.15 -25.76 16.86
C PRO A 122 -0.60 -26.83 16.05
N ARG A 123 -1.40 -27.67 16.73
CA ARG A 123 -2.18 -28.73 16.09
C ARG A 123 -3.36 -28.20 15.26
N LEU A 124 -3.88 -27.02 15.59
CA LEU A 124 -4.94 -26.37 14.84
C LEU A 124 -4.35 -25.46 13.76
N LEU A 125 -3.39 -24.60 14.12
CA LEU A 125 -2.93 -23.53 13.25
C LEU A 125 -2.02 -24.00 12.13
N LEU A 126 -1.03 -24.88 12.42
CA LEU A 126 -0.06 -25.27 11.42
C LEU A 126 -0.66 -26.09 10.27
N PRO A 127 -1.54 -27.09 10.50
CA PRO A 127 -2.30 -27.71 9.42
C PRO A 127 -3.20 -26.72 8.67
N TYR A 128 -3.81 -25.78 9.37
CA TYR A 128 -4.65 -24.74 8.78
C TYR A 128 -3.86 -23.84 7.80
N ILE A 129 -2.65 -23.41 8.18
CA ILE A 129 -1.76 -22.62 7.31
C ILE A 129 -1.25 -23.48 6.16
N ASN A 130 -0.81 -24.70 6.43
CA ASN A 130 -0.28 -25.61 5.40
C ASN A 130 -1.31 -25.96 4.31
N ASP A 131 -2.60 -26.06 4.65
CA ASP A 131 -3.69 -26.26 3.68
C ASP A 131 -3.83 -25.06 2.74
N ARG A 132 -3.69 -23.84 3.25
CA ARG A 132 -3.86 -22.59 2.50
C ARG A 132 -2.60 -22.10 1.80
N LYS A 133 -1.46 -22.44 2.31
CA LYS A 133 -0.14 -22.05 1.76
C LYS A 133 -0.08 -20.53 1.50
N PRO A 134 0.31 -20.04 0.32
CA PRO A 134 0.44 -18.60 0.10
C PRO A 134 -0.90 -17.84 0.10
N SER A 135 -2.04 -18.52 0.24
CA SER A 135 -3.34 -17.85 0.39
C SER A 135 -3.74 -17.63 1.87
N TYR A 136 -2.92 -18.05 2.84
CA TYR A 136 -3.17 -17.75 4.24
C TYR A 136 -3.22 -16.24 4.49
N GLY A 137 -4.26 -15.75 5.12
CA GLY A 137 -4.52 -14.32 5.33
C GLY A 137 -5.13 -13.57 4.15
N ILE A 138 -5.39 -14.24 3.03
CA ILE A 138 -5.91 -13.65 1.81
C ILE A 138 -7.38 -14.06 1.62
N ASP A 139 -8.28 -13.09 1.63
CA ASP A 139 -9.71 -13.29 1.34
C ASP A 139 -10.08 -12.75 -0.05
N LYS A 140 -9.95 -13.60 -1.06
CA LYS A 140 -10.27 -13.24 -2.45
C LYS A 140 -11.77 -12.98 -2.69
N THR A 141 -12.64 -13.33 -1.75
CA THR A 141 -14.09 -13.08 -1.89
C THR A 141 -14.41 -11.59 -1.79
N LEU A 142 -13.55 -10.80 -1.15
CA LEU A 142 -13.68 -9.35 -1.06
C LEU A 142 -13.61 -8.66 -2.44
N GLY A 143 -12.92 -9.27 -3.40
CA GLY A 143 -12.84 -8.82 -4.79
C GLY A 143 -13.99 -9.31 -5.68
N LEU A 144 -14.97 -10.06 -5.16
CA LEU A 144 -16.10 -10.53 -5.96
C LEU A 144 -17.27 -9.55 -5.93
N ARG A 145 -17.96 -9.41 -7.06
CA ARG A 145 -19.23 -8.68 -7.14
C ARG A 145 -20.35 -9.50 -6.51
N ASN A 146 -21.25 -8.79 -5.81
CA ASN A 146 -22.45 -9.41 -5.24
C ASN A 146 -23.52 -9.55 -6.32
N GLY A 147 -24.15 -10.75 -6.43
CA GLY A 147 -25.30 -10.99 -7.29
C GLY A 147 -25.06 -11.96 -8.44
N ALA A 148 -25.98 -11.96 -9.42
CA ALA A 148 -25.97 -12.87 -10.58
C ALA A 148 -24.81 -12.61 -11.57
N ASP A 149 -24.25 -11.41 -11.58
CA ASP A 149 -23.07 -11.06 -12.37
C ASP A 149 -21.80 -11.48 -11.61
N SER A 150 -21.52 -12.77 -11.66
CA SER A 150 -20.33 -13.35 -11.06
C SER A 150 -19.07 -12.90 -11.79
N GLY A 151 -18.37 -11.93 -11.26
CA GLY A 151 -17.10 -11.43 -11.79
C GLY A 151 -16.30 -10.77 -10.69
N ARG A 152 -15.02 -10.49 -10.99
CA ARG A 152 -14.19 -9.70 -10.09
C ARG A 152 -14.57 -8.23 -10.16
N LYS A 153 -14.49 -7.55 -9.04
CA LYS A 153 -14.51 -6.09 -8.98
C LYS A 153 -13.25 -5.55 -9.64
N LYS A 154 -13.39 -4.46 -10.38
CA LYS A 154 -12.27 -3.78 -11.01
C LYS A 154 -11.93 -2.49 -10.27
N VAL A 155 -10.66 -2.31 -9.92
CA VAL A 155 -10.15 -1.07 -9.35
C VAL A 155 -9.08 -0.46 -10.25
N LEU A 156 -9.20 0.84 -10.50
CA LEU A 156 -8.14 1.65 -11.10
C LEU A 156 -7.36 2.35 -9.98
N VAL A 157 -6.05 2.26 -10.00
CA VAL A 157 -5.18 2.96 -9.04
C VAL A 157 -4.26 3.88 -9.82
N GLU A 158 -4.46 5.19 -9.65
CA GLU A 158 -3.59 6.21 -10.23
C GLU A 158 -2.59 6.69 -9.22
N PHE A 159 -1.30 6.60 -9.56
CA PHE A 159 -0.22 6.95 -8.65
C PHE A 159 1.08 7.29 -9.38
N SER A 160 2.06 7.82 -8.66
CA SER A 160 3.35 8.31 -9.11
C SER A 160 3.25 9.66 -9.85
N SER A 161 2.74 9.70 -11.05
CA SER A 161 2.35 10.89 -11.82
C SER A 161 3.44 11.95 -11.98
N PRO A 162 4.68 11.60 -12.39
CA PRO A 162 5.74 12.58 -12.61
C PRO A 162 5.51 13.41 -13.88
N ASN A 163 6.12 14.59 -13.93
CA ASN A 163 6.15 15.40 -15.13
C ASN A 163 7.25 14.93 -16.09
N VAL A 164 6.99 15.07 -17.38
CA VAL A 164 7.98 14.74 -18.42
C VAL A 164 9.22 15.60 -18.26
N ALA A 165 10.38 14.95 -18.20
CA ALA A 165 11.72 15.54 -18.10
C ALA A 165 11.95 16.48 -16.90
N GLN A 166 11.13 16.42 -15.86
CA GLN A 166 11.30 17.18 -14.63
C GLN A 166 11.79 16.31 -13.48
N ASP A 167 12.08 16.96 -12.35
CA ASP A 167 12.56 16.32 -11.14
C ASP A 167 11.54 15.32 -10.57
N PHE A 168 12.05 14.19 -10.11
CA PHE A 168 11.26 13.23 -9.33
C PHE A 168 11.28 13.61 -7.86
N THR A 169 10.19 14.18 -7.38
CA THR A 169 10.09 14.71 -6.02
C THR A 169 9.83 13.62 -4.97
N SER A 170 10.06 13.95 -3.69
CA SER A 170 9.67 13.08 -2.58
C SER A 170 8.17 12.77 -2.54
N ALA A 171 7.33 13.68 -3.06
CA ALA A 171 5.90 13.43 -3.19
C ALA A 171 5.61 12.36 -4.25
N HIS A 172 6.31 12.40 -5.39
CA HIS A 172 6.23 11.34 -6.41
C HIS A 172 6.69 9.99 -5.86
N LEU A 173 7.82 9.95 -5.12
CA LEU A 173 8.34 8.72 -4.52
C LEU A 173 7.31 8.09 -3.55
N ARG A 174 6.77 8.89 -2.65
CA ARG A 174 5.77 8.40 -1.69
C ARG A 174 4.48 7.96 -2.37
N SER A 175 3.99 8.73 -3.36
CA SER A 175 2.87 8.33 -4.21
C SER A 175 3.12 6.98 -4.89
N THR A 176 4.33 6.79 -5.43
CA THR A 176 4.74 5.56 -6.12
C THR A 176 4.69 4.35 -5.19
N ILE A 177 5.34 4.44 -4.03
CA ILE A 177 5.42 3.32 -3.07
C ILE A 177 4.06 3.05 -2.42
N LEU A 178 3.34 4.08 -2.00
CA LEU A 178 2.02 3.92 -1.40
C LEU A 178 0.97 3.43 -2.41
N GLY A 179 1.01 3.94 -3.65
CA GLY A 179 0.12 3.50 -4.72
C GLY A 179 0.36 2.04 -5.12
N ALA A 180 1.63 1.61 -5.16
CA ALA A 180 1.96 0.20 -5.38
C ALA A 180 1.38 -0.70 -4.27
N PHE A 181 1.48 -0.30 -2.99
CA PHE A 181 0.83 -1.02 -1.90
C PHE A 181 -0.69 -1.10 -2.10
N VAL A 182 -1.35 0.02 -2.44
CA VAL A 182 -2.80 0.07 -2.68
C VAL A 182 -3.19 -0.91 -3.79
N ALA A 183 -2.45 -0.93 -4.88
CA ALA A 183 -2.68 -1.85 -5.99
C ALA A 183 -2.46 -3.31 -5.55
N ASN A 184 -1.36 -3.61 -4.89
CA ASN A 184 -0.98 -4.95 -4.47
C ASN A 184 -1.96 -5.56 -3.46
N ILE A 185 -2.43 -4.78 -2.48
CA ILE A 185 -3.39 -5.29 -1.48
C ILE A 185 -4.77 -5.55 -2.10
N HIS A 186 -5.23 -4.73 -3.05
CA HIS A 186 -6.47 -4.99 -3.78
C HIS A 186 -6.34 -6.25 -4.65
N GLU A 187 -5.21 -6.42 -5.35
CA GLU A 187 -4.94 -7.62 -6.14
C GLU A 187 -4.90 -8.88 -5.26
N ALA A 188 -4.23 -8.82 -4.10
CA ALA A 188 -4.22 -9.90 -3.12
C ALA A 188 -5.65 -10.26 -2.68
N MET A 189 -6.53 -9.27 -2.45
CA MET A 189 -7.93 -9.47 -2.08
C MET A 189 -8.85 -9.81 -3.27
N GLY A 190 -8.29 -10.19 -4.42
CA GLY A 190 -9.02 -10.75 -5.55
C GLY A 190 -9.65 -9.74 -6.51
N TRP A 191 -9.33 -8.45 -6.39
CA TRP A 191 -9.76 -7.44 -7.35
C TRP A 191 -8.99 -7.57 -8.67
N ASP A 192 -9.61 -7.15 -9.76
CA ASP A 192 -8.98 -6.89 -11.04
C ASP A 192 -8.41 -5.46 -11.01
N VAL A 193 -7.08 -5.34 -10.99
CA VAL A 193 -6.38 -4.06 -10.74
C VAL A 193 -5.81 -3.51 -12.04
N VAL A 194 -6.03 -2.23 -12.30
CA VAL A 194 -5.38 -1.47 -13.38
C VAL A 194 -4.53 -0.38 -12.74
N ARG A 195 -3.22 -0.45 -12.93
CA ARG A 195 -2.22 0.51 -12.43
C ARG A 195 -2.00 1.59 -13.48
N ILE A 196 -2.29 2.84 -13.14
CA ILE A 196 -2.21 3.98 -14.06
C ILE A 196 -1.16 4.96 -13.57
N ASN A 197 -0.23 5.32 -14.45
CA ASN A 197 0.69 6.43 -14.27
C ASN A 197 0.20 7.60 -15.13
N TYR A 198 -0.33 8.65 -14.48
CA TYR A 198 -0.86 9.83 -15.16
C TYR A 198 0.21 10.92 -15.24
N LEU A 199 0.86 11.03 -16.39
CA LEU A 199 2.00 11.91 -16.60
C LEU A 199 1.58 13.37 -16.78
N GLY A 200 2.37 14.30 -16.21
CA GLY A 200 2.33 15.69 -16.60
C GLY A 200 3.05 15.88 -17.96
N ASP A 201 2.38 15.45 -19.01
CA ASP A 201 2.95 15.39 -20.36
C ASP A 201 2.37 16.43 -21.33
N TRP A 202 1.66 17.44 -20.81
CA TRP A 202 1.07 18.50 -21.59
C TRP A 202 1.12 19.85 -20.86
N GLY A 203 1.64 20.88 -21.54
CA GLY A 203 1.71 22.22 -20.95
C GLY A 203 2.91 23.02 -21.41
N LYS A 204 3.03 24.24 -20.86
CA LYS A 204 4.11 25.20 -21.24
C LYS A 204 5.52 24.68 -20.93
N HIS A 205 5.66 23.78 -19.97
CA HIS A 205 6.95 23.13 -19.66
C HIS A 205 7.44 22.28 -20.85
N LEU A 206 6.53 21.61 -21.58
CA LEU A 206 6.84 20.90 -22.81
C LEU A 206 7.20 21.85 -23.95
N GLY A 207 6.54 23.03 -24.00
CA GLY A 207 6.92 24.11 -24.91
C GLY A 207 8.35 24.59 -24.67
N LEU A 208 8.74 24.73 -23.38
CA LEU A 208 10.10 25.11 -22.98
C LEU A 208 11.13 24.02 -23.35
N LEU A 209 10.82 22.76 -23.04
CA LEU A 209 11.68 21.62 -23.39
C LEU A 209 11.84 21.49 -24.92
N GLY A 210 10.75 21.60 -25.67
CA GLY A 210 10.78 21.57 -27.15
C GLY A 210 11.61 22.70 -27.76
N LEU A 211 11.53 23.89 -27.15
CA LEU A 211 12.38 25.01 -27.53
C LEU A 211 13.86 24.72 -27.24
N GLY A 212 14.16 24.18 -26.06
CA GLY A 212 15.51 23.75 -25.67
C GLY A 212 16.07 22.70 -26.62
N TRP A 213 15.26 21.72 -26.99
CA TRP A 213 15.65 20.69 -27.95
C TRP A 213 16.00 21.29 -29.31
N ARG A 214 15.27 22.28 -29.80
CA ARG A 214 15.60 22.97 -31.06
C ARG A 214 16.87 23.82 -30.96
N LYS A 215 17.14 24.46 -29.82
CA LYS A 215 18.31 25.32 -29.61
C LYS A 215 19.61 24.53 -29.36
N TYR A 216 19.52 23.45 -28.59
CA TYR A 216 20.70 22.75 -28.05
C TYR A 216 20.67 21.24 -28.27
N GLY A 217 19.55 20.68 -28.77
CA GLY A 217 19.39 19.25 -28.95
C GLY A 217 20.39 18.67 -29.96
N SER A 218 21.00 17.55 -29.63
CA SER A 218 21.85 16.76 -30.49
C SER A 218 21.44 15.31 -30.45
N ALA A 219 21.08 14.75 -31.59
CA ALA A 219 20.74 13.33 -31.71
C ALA A 219 21.97 12.42 -31.49
N GLU A 220 23.18 12.93 -31.65
CA GLU A 220 24.45 12.20 -31.52
C GLU A 220 24.85 11.94 -30.06
N LYS A 221 24.21 12.63 -29.09
CA LYS A 221 24.49 12.45 -27.65
C LYS A 221 23.66 11.32 -26.99
N ALA A 222 22.92 10.60 -27.79
CA ALA A 222 21.92 9.62 -27.33
C ALA A 222 22.40 8.17 -27.59
N GLU A 223 23.56 7.80 -27.06
CA GLU A 223 24.05 6.41 -27.20
C GLU A 223 23.36 5.42 -26.24
N ASP A 224 22.79 5.93 -25.15
CA ASP A 224 22.17 5.14 -24.09
C ASP A 224 20.87 5.81 -23.61
N ARG A 225 19.84 5.02 -23.31
CA ARG A 225 18.49 5.50 -22.92
C ARG A 225 18.53 6.29 -21.61
N GLU A 226 19.26 5.82 -20.61
CA GLU A 226 19.41 6.51 -19.34
C GLU A 226 20.11 7.85 -19.51
N ASN A 227 21.20 7.88 -20.27
CA ASN A 227 21.92 9.08 -20.62
C ASN A 227 21.05 10.05 -21.43
N LEU A 228 20.15 9.53 -22.27
CA LEU A 228 19.21 10.35 -23.04
C LEU A 228 18.18 11.02 -22.15
N PHE A 229 17.61 10.31 -21.16
CA PHE A 229 16.71 10.93 -20.19
C PHE A 229 17.44 11.99 -19.35
N LYS A 230 18.61 11.68 -18.79
CA LYS A 230 19.45 12.65 -18.07
C LYS A 230 19.80 13.87 -18.94
N TYR A 231 20.02 13.64 -20.22
CA TYR A 231 20.28 14.74 -21.16
C TYR A 231 19.07 15.66 -21.35
N ILE A 232 17.86 15.13 -21.58
CA ILE A 232 16.66 15.97 -21.72
C ILE A 232 16.27 16.65 -20.42
N HIS A 233 16.48 16.01 -19.26
CA HIS A 233 16.30 16.59 -17.95
C HIS A 233 17.25 17.79 -17.73
N ASN A 234 18.55 17.62 -17.98
CA ASN A 234 19.54 18.71 -17.89
C ASN A 234 19.23 19.83 -18.87
N LEU A 235 18.73 19.49 -20.06
CA LEU A 235 18.32 20.48 -21.06
C LEU A 235 17.11 21.29 -20.54
N TYR A 236 16.12 20.64 -19.92
CA TYR A 236 15.00 21.33 -19.30
C TYR A 236 15.46 22.29 -18.20
N ASN A 237 16.30 21.83 -17.28
CA ASN A 237 16.82 22.64 -16.17
C ASN A 237 17.61 23.85 -16.67
N LYS A 238 18.45 23.67 -17.71
CA LYS A 238 19.15 24.78 -18.37
C LYS A 238 18.16 25.82 -18.91
N MET A 239 17.12 25.39 -19.60
CA MET A 239 16.12 26.28 -20.16
C MET A 239 15.31 27.00 -19.08
N GLU A 240 15.03 26.34 -17.96
CA GLU A 240 14.35 26.94 -16.82
C GLU A 240 15.21 28.01 -16.14
N GLU A 241 16.53 27.78 -16.03
CA GLU A 241 17.48 28.80 -15.55
C GLU A 241 17.56 30.00 -16.45
N GLU A 242 17.58 29.79 -17.77
CA GLU A 242 17.58 30.88 -18.76
C GLU A 242 16.29 31.70 -18.75
N LEU A 243 15.12 31.03 -18.42
CA LEU A 243 13.81 31.68 -18.35
C LEU A 243 13.58 32.44 -17.04
N ARG A 244 14.23 32.04 -15.95
CA ARG A 244 14.00 32.57 -14.60
C ARG A 244 14.07 34.10 -14.50
N PRO A 245 15.08 34.80 -15.08
CA PRO A 245 15.14 36.26 -15.03
C PRO A 245 13.94 36.96 -15.67
N GLU A 246 13.41 36.39 -16.76
CA GLU A 246 12.24 36.95 -17.44
C GLU A 246 10.96 36.77 -16.57
N LEU A 247 10.83 35.62 -15.92
CA LEU A 247 9.70 35.37 -14.98
C LEU A 247 9.76 36.31 -13.77
N GLU A 248 10.94 36.55 -13.21
CA GLU A 248 11.15 37.50 -12.11
C GLU A 248 10.82 38.93 -12.52
N ALA A 249 11.29 39.38 -13.69
CA ALA A 249 10.99 40.70 -14.22
C ALA A 249 9.49 40.92 -14.41
N ARG A 250 8.78 39.90 -14.91
CA ARG A 250 7.31 39.92 -15.07
C ARG A 250 6.57 39.97 -13.74
N LYS A 251 7.02 39.18 -12.76
CA LYS A 251 6.46 39.21 -11.40
C LYS A 251 6.62 40.60 -10.79
N ASN A 252 7.82 41.16 -10.85
CA ASN A 252 8.14 42.48 -10.31
C ASN A 252 7.28 43.60 -10.97
N ALA A 253 7.13 43.52 -12.30
CA ALA A 253 6.27 44.49 -13.02
C ALA A 253 4.81 44.42 -12.57
N ARG A 254 4.25 43.21 -12.41
CA ARG A 254 2.88 43.01 -11.91
C ARG A 254 2.73 43.49 -10.46
N ASP A 255 3.68 43.13 -9.58
CA ASP A 255 3.68 43.53 -8.18
C ASP A 255 3.79 45.06 -8.02
N ALA A 256 4.46 45.73 -8.98
CA ALA A 256 4.54 47.18 -9.08
C ALA A 256 3.32 47.86 -9.78
N GLY A 257 2.30 47.10 -10.21
CA GLY A 257 1.15 47.59 -10.95
C GLY A 257 1.47 48.13 -12.37
N GLN A 258 2.60 47.72 -12.94
CA GLN A 258 3.04 48.08 -14.29
C GLN A 258 2.44 47.14 -15.33
N ASP A 259 2.23 47.64 -16.56
CA ASP A 259 1.80 46.83 -17.68
C ASP A 259 2.91 45.85 -18.12
N ALA A 260 2.67 44.57 -17.92
CA ALA A 260 3.61 43.50 -18.32
C ALA A 260 3.37 43.01 -19.76
N ALA A 261 2.46 43.61 -20.53
CA ALA A 261 2.08 43.12 -21.87
C ALA A 261 3.25 43.10 -22.86
N ILE A 262 4.20 44.02 -22.76
CA ILE A 262 5.39 44.03 -23.60
C ILE A 262 6.30 42.83 -23.24
N LEU A 263 6.43 42.51 -21.94
CA LEU A 263 7.23 41.35 -21.47
C LEU A 263 6.57 40.02 -21.85
N ASP A 264 5.27 40.02 -22.14
CA ASP A 264 4.52 38.84 -22.56
C ASP A 264 4.77 38.46 -24.04
N THR A 265 5.25 39.39 -24.85
CA THR A 265 5.42 39.22 -26.30
C THR A 265 6.88 39.05 -26.74
N GLN A 266 7.81 39.06 -25.82
CA GLN A 266 9.26 39.04 -26.14
C GLN A 266 9.99 37.97 -25.31
N GLY A 267 11.21 37.63 -25.81
CA GLY A 267 12.13 36.75 -25.10
C GLY A 267 11.74 35.28 -25.10
N LEU A 268 12.41 34.55 -24.24
CA LEU A 268 12.26 33.09 -24.09
C LEU A 268 10.85 32.70 -23.64
N PHE A 269 10.23 33.57 -22.85
CA PHE A 269 8.86 33.37 -22.40
C PHE A 269 7.85 33.30 -23.57
N ALA A 270 7.93 34.26 -24.50
CA ALA A 270 7.08 34.28 -25.70
C ALA A 270 7.40 33.09 -26.62
N GLU A 271 8.67 32.78 -26.84
CA GLU A 271 9.11 31.65 -27.68
C GLU A 271 8.58 30.30 -27.11
N ARG A 272 8.59 30.13 -25.79
CA ARG A 272 7.99 28.99 -25.09
C ARG A 272 6.50 28.86 -25.38
N ASP A 273 5.76 29.97 -25.23
CA ASP A 273 4.32 29.99 -25.43
C ASP A 273 3.95 29.73 -26.89
N VAL A 274 4.72 30.27 -27.84
CA VAL A 274 4.57 29.96 -29.28
C VAL A 274 4.85 28.48 -29.54
N THR A 275 5.90 27.93 -28.95
CA THR A 275 6.24 26.50 -29.14
C THR A 275 5.12 25.60 -28.61
N PHE A 276 4.57 25.90 -27.45
CA PHE A 276 3.46 25.15 -26.90
C PHE A 276 2.19 25.33 -27.75
N SER A 277 1.90 26.55 -28.21
CA SER A 277 0.74 26.81 -29.09
C SER A 277 0.80 25.99 -30.39
N ARG A 278 1.98 25.78 -30.96
CA ARG A 278 2.16 24.90 -32.13
C ARG A 278 1.77 23.44 -31.81
N MET A 279 2.09 22.97 -30.60
CA MET A 279 1.63 21.65 -30.13
C MET A 279 0.10 21.61 -29.98
N GLU A 280 -0.52 22.64 -29.37
CA GLU A 280 -1.97 22.74 -29.21
C GLU A 280 -2.72 22.77 -30.54
N HIS A 281 -2.13 23.37 -31.59
CA HIS A 281 -2.69 23.39 -32.93
C HIS A 281 -2.40 22.13 -33.76
N GLY A 282 -1.72 21.15 -33.17
CA GLY A 282 -1.46 19.85 -33.79
C GLY A 282 -0.43 19.91 -34.94
N GLU A 283 0.48 20.90 -34.95
CA GLU A 283 1.55 20.94 -35.95
C GLU A 283 2.38 19.66 -35.92
N GLU A 284 2.51 19.00 -37.04
CA GLU A 284 3.10 17.66 -37.16
C GLU A 284 4.50 17.57 -36.56
N GLU A 285 5.38 18.55 -36.85
CA GLU A 285 6.74 18.62 -36.27
C GLU A 285 6.71 18.76 -34.71
N ALA A 286 5.82 19.63 -34.20
CA ALA A 286 5.72 19.88 -32.76
C ALA A 286 5.20 18.64 -32.02
N ILE A 287 4.19 17.98 -32.59
CA ILE A 287 3.64 16.74 -32.04
C ILE A 287 4.64 15.57 -32.14
N ALA A 288 5.39 15.45 -33.25
CA ALA A 288 6.42 14.42 -33.37
C ALA A 288 7.55 14.61 -32.33
N LEU A 289 7.98 15.85 -32.10
CA LEU A 289 8.98 16.15 -31.08
C LEU A 289 8.44 15.87 -29.67
N TRP A 290 7.23 16.33 -29.36
CA TRP A 290 6.58 16.04 -28.07
C TRP A 290 6.50 14.52 -27.81
N ARG A 291 6.04 13.75 -28.79
CA ARG A 291 5.95 12.29 -28.66
C ARG A 291 7.31 11.66 -28.36
N LYS A 292 8.35 12.09 -29.12
CA LYS A 292 9.71 11.60 -28.87
C LYS A 292 10.18 11.88 -27.43
N LEU A 293 9.98 13.10 -26.91
CA LEU A 293 10.42 13.48 -25.57
C LEU A 293 9.63 12.73 -24.48
N ARG A 294 8.33 12.52 -24.71
CA ARG A 294 7.47 11.71 -23.85
C ARG A 294 7.92 10.25 -23.83
N ASP A 295 8.14 9.65 -24.99
CA ASP A 295 8.54 8.24 -25.10
C ASP A 295 9.88 7.98 -24.39
N ILE A 296 10.87 8.85 -24.53
CA ILE A 296 12.14 8.78 -23.78
C ILE A 296 11.88 8.78 -22.26
N THR A 297 10.97 9.63 -21.79
CA THR A 297 10.63 9.71 -20.38
C THR A 297 9.94 8.44 -19.89
N VAL A 298 8.98 7.92 -20.66
CA VAL A 298 8.25 6.69 -20.32
C VAL A 298 9.21 5.50 -20.26
N GLU A 299 10.09 5.35 -21.26
CA GLU A 299 11.09 4.26 -21.30
C GLU A 299 11.99 4.27 -20.07
N TYR A 300 12.51 5.46 -19.68
CA TYR A 300 13.30 5.61 -18.46
C TYR A 300 12.52 5.21 -17.20
N TYR A 301 11.26 5.64 -17.08
CA TYR A 301 10.45 5.31 -15.91
C TYR A 301 10.08 3.84 -15.87
N VAL A 302 9.81 3.18 -17.00
CA VAL A 302 9.55 1.72 -17.04
C VAL A 302 10.73 0.97 -16.40
N GLU A 303 11.96 1.23 -16.87
CA GLU A 303 13.18 0.58 -16.37
C GLU A 303 13.42 0.89 -14.87
N THR A 304 13.16 2.14 -14.46
CA THR A 304 13.40 2.55 -13.07
C THR A 304 12.36 2.00 -12.09
N TYR A 305 11.08 1.93 -12.50
CA TYR A 305 10.04 1.33 -11.67
C TYR A 305 10.19 -0.20 -11.53
N GLU A 306 10.70 -0.88 -12.56
CA GLU A 306 11.01 -2.32 -12.46
C GLU A 306 12.00 -2.61 -11.32
N ARG A 307 12.97 -1.72 -11.05
CA ARG A 307 13.88 -1.85 -9.90
C ARG A 307 13.13 -1.82 -8.55
N LEU A 308 11.99 -1.13 -8.46
CA LEU A 308 11.12 -1.08 -7.29
C LEU A 308 10.06 -2.20 -7.27
N ASN A 309 10.12 -3.16 -8.18
CA ASN A 309 9.09 -4.18 -8.41
C ASN A 309 7.71 -3.57 -8.71
N ILE A 310 7.68 -2.41 -9.37
CA ILE A 310 6.46 -1.69 -9.74
C ILE A 310 6.32 -1.70 -11.27
N SER A 311 5.14 -2.01 -11.74
CA SER A 311 4.77 -1.91 -13.14
C SER A 311 3.44 -1.19 -13.28
N PHE A 312 3.26 -0.51 -14.42
CA PHE A 312 2.01 0.15 -14.75
C PHE A 312 1.40 -0.51 -15.98
N ASP A 313 0.08 -0.67 -15.95
CA ASP A 313 -0.69 -1.19 -17.09
C ASP A 313 -0.91 -0.09 -18.14
N GLU A 314 -1.00 1.18 -17.68
CA GLU A 314 -1.21 2.34 -18.53
C GLU A 314 -0.30 3.51 -18.15
N TYR A 315 0.32 4.11 -19.16
CA TYR A 315 0.94 5.43 -19.09
C TYR A 315 0.06 6.42 -19.85
N SER A 316 -0.89 7.01 -19.14
CA SER A 316 -1.74 8.08 -19.64
C SER A 316 -1.20 9.46 -19.25
N GLY A 317 -1.85 10.54 -19.65
CA GLY A 317 -1.40 11.87 -19.27
C GLY A 317 -2.39 12.98 -19.58
N GLU A 318 -2.03 14.20 -19.24
CA GLU A 318 -2.81 15.40 -19.56
C GLU A 318 -3.03 15.57 -21.07
N SER A 319 -2.14 15.01 -21.89
CA SER A 319 -2.25 15.01 -23.35
C SER A 319 -3.46 14.26 -23.87
N ASP A 320 -3.86 13.16 -23.22
CA ASP A 320 -4.97 12.30 -23.69
C ASP A 320 -6.28 13.10 -23.82
N VAL A 321 -6.59 13.91 -22.81
CA VAL A 321 -7.79 14.76 -22.81
C VAL A 321 -7.56 16.03 -23.63
N SER A 322 -6.36 16.61 -23.61
CA SER A 322 -6.04 17.82 -24.33
C SER A 322 -6.05 17.62 -25.85
N MET A 323 -5.71 16.44 -26.32
CA MET A 323 -5.77 16.03 -27.73
C MET A 323 -7.16 15.46 -28.12
N ASN A 324 -8.05 15.23 -27.16
CA ASN A 324 -9.42 14.77 -27.40
C ASN A 324 -10.43 15.84 -26.95
N PRO A 325 -10.62 16.90 -27.72
CA PRO A 325 -11.51 18.00 -27.34
C PRO A 325 -12.98 17.57 -27.17
N GLU A 326 -13.40 16.46 -27.79
CA GLU A 326 -14.79 15.98 -27.69
C GLU A 326 -15.16 15.61 -26.26
N ALA A 327 -14.26 14.97 -25.51
CA ALA A 327 -14.50 14.61 -24.11
C ALA A 327 -14.72 15.85 -23.22
N VAL A 328 -13.94 16.91 -23.47
CA VAL A 328 -14.09 18.19 -22.75
C VAL A 328 -15.40 18.88 -23.09
N VAL A 329 -15.75 18.92 -24.39
CA VAL A 329 -17.01 19.51 -24.88
C VAL A 329 -18.23 18.77 -24.31
N GLU A 330 -18.19 17.45 -24.23
CA GLU A 330 -19.25 16.64 -23.60
C GLU A 330 -19.49 17.06 -22.14
N VAL A 331 -18.42 17.16 -21.35
CA VAL A 331 -18.50 17.60 -19.94
C VAL A 331 -19.06 19.00 -19.83
N GLU A 332 -18.56 19.98 -20.60
CA GLU A 332 -19.06 21.34 -20.59
C GLU A 332 -20.56 21.44 -21.00
N THR A 333 -20.96 20.62 -21.96
CA THR A 333 -22.35 20.55 -22.39
C THR A 333 -23.26 20.11 -21.25
N ILE A 334 -22.87 19.11 -20.48
CA ILE A 334 -23.62 18.64 -19.33
C ILE A 334 -23.64 19.71 -18.21
N LEU A 335 -22.49 20.32 -17.91
CA LEU A 335 -22.38 21.36 -16.89
C LEU A 335 -23.29 22.57 -17.20
N LYS A 336 -23.33 23.00 -18.47
CA LYS A 336 -24.22 24.07 -18.96
C LYS A 336 -25.69 23.69 -18.88
N ALA A 337 -26.03 22.49 -19.36
CA ALA A 337 -27.41 22.00 -19.36
C ALA A 337 -27.99 21.85 -17.93
N LYS A 338 -27.14 21.55 -16.95
CA LYS A 338 -27.51 21.45 -15.52
C LYS A 338 -27.48 22.79 -14.78
N GLY A 339 -27.03 23.87 -15.43
CA GLY A 339 -26.92 25.19 -14.79
C GLY A 339 -25.85 25.26 -13.70
N ILE A 340 -24.84 24.38 -13.75
CA ILE A 340 -23.73 24.33 -12.79
C ILE A 340 -22.59 25.26 -13.22
N TYR A 341 -22.51 25.54 -14.52
CA TYR A 341 -21.46 26.26 -15.20
C TYR A 341 -21.88 27.70 -15.44
N GLU A 342 -21.23 28.64 -14.77
CA GLU A 342 -21.61 30.06 -14.79
C GLU A 342 -20.46 30.90 -15.36
N GLU A 343 -20.80 31.95 -16.09
CA GLU A 343 -19.83 32.95 -16.55
C GLU A 343 -19.63 34.02 -15.48
N LEU A 344 -18.38 34.21 -15.05
CA LEU A 344 -17.97 35.24 -14.10
C LEU A 344 -16.77 36.01 -14.66
N ASP A 345 -16.92 37.29 -14.93
CA ASP A 345 -15.86 38.16 -15.46
C ASP A 345 -15.13 37.59 -16.70
N GLY A 346 -15.86 36.93 -17.61
CA GLY A 346 -15.35 36.33 -18.82
C GLY A 346 -14.63 35.00 -18.63
N ALA A 347 -14.60 34.42 -17.42
CA ALA A 347 -14.21 33.05 -17.14
C ALA A 347 -15.43 32.19 -16.82
N TRP A 348 -15.34 30.89 -17.04
CA TRP A 348 -16.40 29.97 -16.66
C TRP A 348 -16.03 29.29 -15.35
N VAL A 349 -16.95 29.30 -14.39
CA VAL A 349 -16.72 28.84 -13.02
C VAL A 349 -17.78 27.85 -12.54
N ILE A 350 -17.44 27.05 -11.53
CA ILE A 350 -18.38 26.29 -10.71
C ILE A 350 -18.33 26.88 -9.30
N ASP A 351 -19.47 27.34 -8.79
CA ASP A 351 -19.64 27.80 -7.42
C ASP A 351 -20.24 26.65 -6.57
N TYR A 352 -19.37 25.90 -5.92
CA TYR A 352 -19.75 24.73 -5.11
C TYR A 352 -20.50 25.10 -3.84
N ASP A 353 -20.34 26.33 -3.33
CA ASP A 353 -20.96 26.76 -2.08
C ASP A 353 -22.48 26.90 -2.25
N LYS A 354 -22.97 27.15 -3.48
CA LYS A 354 -24.41 27.13 -3.83
C LYS A 354 -25.07 25.77 -3.59
N TYR A 355 -24.28 24.70 -3.54
CA TYR A 355 -24.75 23.33 -3.33
C TYR A 355 -24.50 22.83 -1.90
N GLY A 356 -24.33 23.74 -0.94
CA GLY A 356 -24.22 23.43 0.49
C GLY A 356 -22.85 22.83 0.89
N THR A 357 -21.82 23.04 0.08
CA THR A 357 -20.45 22.60 0.39
C THR A 357 -19.59 23.80 0.83
N LYS A 358 -18.35 23.51 1.28
CA LYS A 358 -17.33 24.55 1.56
C LYS A 358 -16.14 24.35 0.61
N LEU A 359 -16.42 24.15 -0.67
CA LEU A 359 -15.40 23.91 -1.69
C LEU A 359 -15.06 25.16 -2.52
N GLY A 360 -15.79 26.28 -2.28
CA GLY A 360 -15.54 27.55 -2.91
C GLY A 360 -15.96 27.63 -4.38
N THR A 361 -15.56 28.72 -5.04
CA THR A 361 -15.78 28.95 -6.47
C THR A 361 -14.47 28.66 -7.24
N VAL A 362 -14.56 27.85 -8.28
CA VAL A 362 -13.37 27.39 -9.04
C VAL A 362 -13.53 27.65 -10.52
N THR A 363 -12.50 28.21 -11.13
CA THR A 363 -12.46 28.41 -12.58
C THR A 363 -12.28 27.06 -13.29
N VAL A 364 -13.17 26.79 -14.23
CA VAL A 364 -13.18 25.59 -15.06
C VAL A 364 -12.60 25.88 -16.45
N ARG A 365 -12.90 27.06 -17.00
CA ARG A 365 -12.33 27.59 -18.24
C ARG A 365 -11.89 29.03 -18.04
N GLY A 366 -10.64 29.30 -18.40
CA GLY A 366 -10.06 30.65 -18.29
C GLY A 366 -10.64 31.65 -19.29
N ARG A 367 -10.43 32.95 -19.04
CA ARG A 367 -10.87 34.07 -19.93
C ARG A 367 -10.33 33.95 -21.36
N ASN A 368 -9.17 33.33 -21.52
CA ASN A 368 -8.54 33.08 -22.82
C ASN A 368 -9.04 31.82 -23.51
N GLY A 369 -10.07 31.15 -22.95
CA GLY A 369 -10.61 29.90 -23.48
C GLY A 369 -9.84 28.63 -23.09
N SER A 370 -8.75 28.74 -22.29
CA SER A 370 -8.00 27.56 -21.87
C SER A 370 -8.75 26.73 -20.84
N THR A 371 -8.64 25.42 -20.93
CA THR A 371 -9.16 24.48 -19.93
C THR A 371 -8.29 24.46 -18.68
N THR A 372 -8.92 24.30 -17.50
CA THR A 372 -8.19 24.09 -16.24
C THR A 372 -8.02 22.61 -15.95
N TYR A 373 -7.18 22.29 -14.94
CA TYR A 373 -7.03 20.92 -14.44
C TYR A 373 -8.36 20.30 -14.04
N LEU A 374 -9.24 21.05 -13.34
CA LEU A 374 -10.54 20.56 -12.90
C LEU A 374 -11.38 19.99 -14.07
N LEU A 375 -11.47 20.72 -15.17
CA LEU A 375 -12.24 20.29 -16.32
C LEU A 375 -11.64 19.03 -17.00
N ARG A 376 -10.30 18.99 -17.08
CA ARG A 376 -9.60 17.85 -17.65
C ARG A 376 -9.76 16.61 -16.79
N ASP A 377 -9.67 16.74 -15.47
CA ASP A 377 -9.83 15.61 -14.55
C ASP A 377 -11.25 15.05 -14.57
N ILE A 378 -12.28 15.92 -14.64
CA ILE A 378 -13.66 15.45 -14.82
C ILE A 378 -13.80 14.66 -16.14
N ALA A 379 -13.26 15.18 -17.24
CA ALA A 379 -13.30 14.48 -18.53
C ALA A 379 -12.54 13.16 -18.49
N THR A 380 -11.39 13.11 -17.82
CA THR A 380 -10.58 11.89 -17.63
C THR A 380 -11.37 10.81 -16.88
N VAL A 381 -12.14 11.18 -15.83
CA VAL A 381 -12.97 10.20 -15.10
C VAL A 381 -14.01 9.56 -16.03
N PHE A 382 -14.71 10.36 -16.84
CA PHE A 382 -15.71 9.81 -17.77
C PHE A 382 -15.08 8.93 -18.85
N ASP A 383 -13.94 9.33 -19.42
CA ASP A 383 -13.21 8.53 -20.38
C ASP A 383 -12.77 7.17 -19.79
N ARG A 384 -12.20 7.20 -18.60
CA ARG A 384 -11.79 5.98 -17.88
C ARG A 384 -12.98 5.09 -17.53
N PHE A 385 -14.11 5.69 -17.13
CA PHE A 385 -15.31 4.91 -16.84
C PHE A 385 -15.86 4.23 -18.10
N LYS A 386 -15.83 4.92 -19.23
CA LYS A 386 -16.23 4.35 -20.55
C LYS A 386 -15.30 3.18 -20.96
N ARG A 387 -13.99 3.33 -20.75
CA ARG A 387 -12.99 2.29 -21.16
C ARG A 387 -12.96 1.09 -20.23
N HIS A 388 -13.05 1.29 -18.93
CA HIS A 388 -12.78 0.23 -17.94
C HIS A 388 -14.01 -0.28 -17.21
N SER A 389 -15.12 0.48 -17.15
CA SER A 389 -16.31 0.13 -16.35
C SER A 389 -15.96 -0.27 -14.91
N PHE A 390 -15.12 0.52 -14.24
CA PHE A 390 -14.56 0.21 -12.92
C PHE A 390 -15.61 0.21 -11.80
N ASP A 391 -15.36 -0.57 -10.76
CA ASP A 391 -16.13 -0.58 -9.52
C ASP A 391 -15.57 0.41 -8.50
N LYS A 392 -14.26 0.74 -8.61
CA LYS A 392 -13.57 1.71 -7.76
C LYS A 392 -12.43 2.38 -8.54
N MET A 393 -12.19 3.64 -8.29
CA MET A 393 -11.01 4.35 -8.78
C MET A 393 -10.35 5.12 -7.62
N ILE A 394 -9.07 4.91 -7.42
CA ILE A 394 -8.30 5.45 -6.30
C ILE A 394 -7.18 6.34 -6.84
N TYR A 395 -7.16 7.59 -6.38
CA TYR A 395 -6.08 8.55 -6.61
C TYR A 395 -5.14 8.57 -5.41
N VAL A 396 -3.86 8.32 -5.62
CA VAL A 396 -2.84 8.37 -4.56
C VAL A 396 -1.96 9.58 -4.78
N VAL A 397 -2.40 10.75 -4.30
CA VAL A 397 -1.79 12.05 -4.59
C VAL A 397 -1.62 12.88 -3.32
N CYS A 398 -0.50 13.63 -3.26
CA CYS A 398 -0.14 14.46 -2.12
C CYS A 398 -1.03 15.72 -2.02
N GLU A 399 -1.61 15.99 -0.85
CA GLU A 399 -2.21 17.27 -0.44
C GLU A 399 -3.22 17.93 -1.43
N GLN A 400 -3.94 17.15 -2.23
CA GLN A 400 -4.93 17.68 -3.18
C GLN A 400 -6.40 17.38 -2.80
N ASP A 401 -6.70 17.27 -1.53
CA ASP A 401 -8.03 16.89 -1.01
C ASP A 401 -9.15 17.78 -1.55
N VAL A 402 -8.96 19.10 -1.54
CA VAL A 402 -9.97 20.04 -2.00
C VAL A 402 -10.25 19.87 -3.49
N HIS A 403 -9.21 19.71 -4.30
CA HIS A 403 -9.32 19.51 -5.74
C HIS A 403 -10.11 18.24 -6.09
N PHE A 404 -9.73 17.09 -5.52
CA PHE A 404 -10.45 15.83 -5.80
C PHE A 404 -11.88 15.85 -5.29
N ARG A 405 -12.14 16.47 -4.13
CA ARG A 405 -13.52 16.70 -3.65
C ARG A 405 -14.32 17.57 -4.61
N GLN A 406 -13.71 18.55 -5.26
CA GLN A 406 -14.35 19.37 -6.29
C GLN A 406 -14.66 18.53 -7.54
N VAL A 407 -13.72 17.69 -8.01
CA VAL A 407 -13.94 16.76 -9.13
C VAL A 407 -15.11 15.81 -8.82
N PHE A 408 -15.10 15.14 -7.67
CA PHE A 408 -16.14 14.18 -7.30
C PHE A 408 -17.51 14.85 -7.17
N LYS A 409 -17.55 16.05 -6.54
CA LYS A 409 -18.79 16.81 -6.41
C LYS A 409 -19.31 17.31 -7.75
N ALA A 410 -18.45 17.71 -8.68
CA ALA A 410 -18.88 18.09 -10.02
C ALA A 410 -19.57 16.94 -10.74
N ILE A 411 -19.01 15.74 -10.67
CA ILE A 411 -19.57 14.52 -11.29
C ILE A 411 -20.95 14.18 -10.68
N GLU A 412 -21.06 14.27 -9.34
CA GLU A 412 -22.35 14.10 -8.65
C GLU A 412 -23.40 15.12 -9.15
N LEU A 413 -23.03 16.43 -9.21
CA LEU A 413 -23.90 17.50 -9.67
C LEU A 413 -24.29 17.34 -11.15
N MET A 414 -23.42 16.78 -11.97
CA MET A 414 -23.71 16.43 -13.37
C MET A 414 -24.78 15.33 -13.48
N GLY A 415 -25.15 14.67 -12.40
CA GLY A 415 -26.18 13.64 -12.33
C GLY A 415 -25.65 12.23 -12.42
N HIS A 416 -24.37 12.03 -12.07
CA HIS A 416 -23.67 10.72 -12.05
C HIS A 416 -23.16 10.35 -10.65
N PRO A 417 -24.05 10.32 -9.60
CA PRO A 417 -23.65 9.95 -8.26
C PRO A 417 -23.08 8.53 -8.21
N GLU A 418 -23.57 7.63 -9.06
CA GLU A 418 -23.08 6.24 -9.18
C GLU A 418 -21.63 6.14 -9.64
N ILE A 419 -21.09 7.15 -10.34
CA ILE A 419 -19.67 7.24 -10.69
C ILE A 419 -18.92 7.93 -9.54
N ALA A 420 -19.45 9.03 -9.01
CA ALA A 420 -18.83 9.78 -7.93
C ALA A 420 -18.55 8.90 -6.68
N ASP A 421 -19.51 8.03 -6.32
CA ASP A 421 -19.39 7.10 -5.18
C ASP A 421 -18.30 6.04 -5.35
N LYS A 422 -17.79 5.85 -6.58
CA LYS A 422 -16.69 4.92 -6.86
C LYS A 422 -15.30 5.56 -6.77
N LEU A 423 -15.23 6.88 -6.60
CA LEU A 423 -13.97 7.63 -6.59
C LEU A 423 -13.47 7.82 -5.15
N GLU A 424 -12.20 7.57 -4.95
CA GLU A 424 -11.52 7.76 -3.67
C GLU A 424 -10.19 8.49 -3.86
N HIS A 425 -9.87 9.40 -2.96
CA HIS A 425 -8.57 10.04 -2.88
C HIS A 425 -7.86 9.64 -1.59
N ILE A 426 -6.68 9.05 -1.74
CA ILE A 426 -5.78 8.75 -0.63
C ILE A 426 -4.76 9.87 -0.56
N THR A 427 -4.98 10.78 0.40
CA THR A 427 -4.07 11.88 0.66
C THR A 427 -2.94 11.46 1.61
N PHE A 428 -1.80 12.09 1.46
CA PHE A 428 -0.67 12.00 2.37
C PHE A 428 0.08 13.32 2.45
N ALA A 429 0.72 13.60 3.59
CA ALA A 429 1.45 14.83 3.78
C ALA A 429 2.78 14.84 3.01
N LYS A 430 3.22 16.03 2.56
CA LYS A 430 4.56 16.23 2.01
C LYS A 430 5.62 15.82 3.02
N ALA A 431 6.64 15.12 2.55
CA ALA A 431 7.84 14.94 3.35
C ALA A 431 8.50 16.31 3.58
N ASN A 432 8.73 16.67 4.86
CA ASN A 432 9.49 17.87 5.18
C ASN A 432 10.96 17.61 4.82
N ARG A 433 11.41 18.17 3.70
CA ARG A 433 12.83 18.19 3.36
C ARG A 433 13.57 19.08 4.36
N ARG A 434 14.15 18.49 5.39
CA ARG A 434 15.12 19.16 6.26
C ARG A 434 16.57 18.80 5.94
N SER A 435 16.84 17.90 4.99
CA SER A 435 18.22 17.57 4.66
C SER A 435 18.68 18.32 3.41
N SER A 436 19.59 19.25 3.67
CA SER A 436 20.43 19.91 2.68
C SER A 436 21.45 18.96 1.99
N HIS A 437 21.39 17.65 2.24
CA HIS A 437 22.31 16.66 1.68
C HIS A 437 21.74 15.86 0.49
N LEU A 438 20.46 16.02 0.17
CA LEU A 438 19.92 15.79 -1.15
C LEU A 438 19.85 17.15 -1.86
N GLY A 439 20.98 17.83 -1.91
CA GLY A 439 21.15 19.01 -2.74
C GLY A 439 20.83 18.61 -4.16
N ASP A 440 20.10 19.49 -4.80
CA ASP A 440 19.70 19.42 -6.20
C ASP A 440 18.77 18.26 -6.57
N ALA A 441 17.78 18.57 -7.33
CA ALA A 441 16.78 17.75 -7.91
C ALA A 441 17.30 16.36 -8.31
N GLN A 442 16.73 15.32 -7.72
CA GLN A 442 17.20 13.97 -7.95
C GLN A 442 16.24 13.21 -8.86
N LEU A 443 16.81 12.48 -9.79
CA LEU A 443 16.11 11.51 -10.59
C LEU A 443 15.81 10.27 -9.73
N LEU A 444 14.75 9.56 -10.02
CA LEU A 444 14.41 8.34 -9.29
C LEU A 444 15.57 7.31 -9.35
N GLY A 445 16.20 7.14 -10.52
CA GLY A 445 17.37 6.27 -10.67
C GLY A 445 18.50 6.62 -9.70
N ASP A 446 18.86 7.90 -9.59
CA ASP A 446 19.93 8.35 -8.68
C ASP A 446 19.58 8.08 -7.20
N ILE A 447 18.29 8.19 -6.82
CA ILE A 447 17.82 7.83 -5.46
C ILE A 447 18.04 6.33 -5.19
N LEU A 448 17.69 5.49 -6.14
CA LEU A 448 17.86 4.04 -6.01
C LEU A 448 19.33 3.64 -5.97
N ASP A 449 20.18 4.21 -6.84
CA ASP A 449 21.62 3.97 -6.87
C ASP A 449 22.28 4.30 -5.53
N GLN A 450 21.96 5.45 -4.94
CA GLN A 450 22.47 5.84 -3.62
C GLN A 450 22.10 4.83 -2.52
N ARG A 451 20.90 4.23 -2.59
CA ARG A 451 20.47 3.24 -1.61
C ARG A 451 21.20 1.91 -1.78
N GLU A 452 21.38 1.49 -3.02
CA GLU A 452 22.13 0.30 -3.35
C GLU A 452 23.60 0.43 -2.95
N ASP A 453 24.25 1.57 -3.29
CA ASP A 453 25.64 1.84 -2.95
C ASP A 453 25.88 1.86 -1.43
N PHE A 454 24.99 2.52 -0.69
CA PHE A 454 25.05 2.53 0.77
C PHE A 454 25.01 1.11 1.36
N MET A 455 24.10 0.25 0.87
CA MET A 455 24.02 -1.12 1.36
C MET A 455 25.24 -1.95 1.01
N ARG A 456 25.86 -1.73 -0.16
CA ARG A 456 27.15 -2.36 -0.50
C ARG A 456 28.26 -1.98 0.48
N GLU A 457 28.31 -0.69 0.87
CA GLU A 457 29.28 -0.21 1.86
C GLU A 457 29.03 -0.86 3.23
N VAL A 458 27.78 -0.90 3.71
CA VAL A 458 27.41 -1.53 4.98
C VAL A 458 27.77 -3.02 4.99
N MET A 459 27.37 -3.77 3.97
CA MET A 459 27.65 -5.21 3.86
C MET A 459 29.15 -5.49 3.82
N SER A 460 29.91 -4.65 3.13
CA SER A 460 31.37 -4.78 3.06
C SER A 460 32.05 -4.47 4.41
N ALA A 461 31.46 -3.60 5.21
CA ALA A 461 32.00 -3.24 6.53
C ALA A 461 31.68 -4.26 7.63
N SER A 462 30.64 -5.08 7.47
CA SER A 462 30.16 -6.05 8.46
C SER A 462 30.00 -7.46 7.88
N PRO A 463 31.10 -8.12 7.43
CA PRO A 463 31.03 -9.43 6.77
C PRO A 463 30.53 -10.57 7.66
N ASP A 464 30.61 -10.41 8.99
CA ASP A 464 30.09 -11.39 9.95
C ASP A 464 28.54 -11.40 9.98
N GLU A 465 27.91 -10.25 9.73
CA GLU A 465 26.45 -10.11 9.68
C GLU A 465 25.89 -10.30 8.26
N TYR A 466 26.68 -9.96 7.25
CA TYR A 466 26.34 -10.03 5.84
C TYR A 466 27.35 -10.90 5.09
N PRO A 467 27.12 -12.20 4.97
CA PRO A 467 28.02 -13.12 4.28
C PRO A 467 28.34 -12.66 2.86
N VAL A 468 29.60 -12.83 2.46
CA VAL A 468 30.09 -12.40 1.13
C VAL A 468 29.31 -13.09 -0.01
N GLU A 469 28.79 -14.29 0.23
CA GLU A 469 27.98 -15.06 -0.70
C GLU A 469 26.66 -14.37 -1.09
N TRP A 470 26.17 -13.44 -0.27
CA TRP A 470 24.92 -12.72 -0.56
C TRP A 470 25.02 -11.82 -1.79
N GLY A 471 26.20 -11.29 -2.11
CA GLY A 471 26.46 -10.59 -3.36
C GLY A 471 25.66 -9.32 -3.60
N ASP A 472 25.80 -8.77 -4.81
CA ASP A 472 25.20 -7.49 -5.22
C ASP A 472 23.66 -7.51 -5.24
N ALA A 473 23.04 -8.63 -5.61
CA ALA A 473 21.58 -8.73 -5.69
C ALA A 473 20.91 -8.54 -4.31
N VAL A 474 21.51 -9.05 -3.24
CA VAL A 474 21.01 -8.87 -1.88
C VAL A 474 21.21 -7.43 -1.42
N ALA A 475 22.37 -6.82 -1.71
CA ALA A 475 22.61 -5.41 -1.39
C ALA A 475 21.56 -4.48 -2.04
N LYS A 476 21.23 -4.74 -3.31
CA LYS A 476 20.16 -4.03 -4.02
C LYS A 476 18.80 -4.22 -3.33
N ALA A 477 18.40 -5.45 -3.06
CA ALA A 477 17.12 -5.74 -2.40
C ALA A 477 17.03 -5.06 -1.03
N MET A 478 18.11 -5.09 -0.23
CA MET A 478 18.16 -4.42 1.08
C MET A 478 18.11 -2.90 0.96
N GLY A 479 18.84 -2.31 0.01
CA GLY A 479 18.80 -0.88 -0.26
C GLY A 479 17.39 -0.41 -0.63
N LEU A 480 16.72 -1.12 -1.53
CA LEU A 480 15.35 -0.81 -1.95
C LEU A 480 14.33 -1.04 -0.82
N SER A 481 14.46 -2.13 -0.06
CA SER A 481 13.58 -2.40 1.08
C SER A 481 13.67 -1.32 2.14
N SER A 482 14.86 -0.75 2.38
CA SER A 482 15.04 0.36 3.32
C SER A 482 14.21 1.58 2.92
N LEU A 483 14.16 1.90 1.63
CA LEU A 483 13.37 2.99 1.08
C LEU A 483 11.87 2.73 1.20
N VAL A 484 11.42 1.52 0.83
CA VAL A 484 10.00 1.13 0.90
C VAL A 484 9.50 1.18 2.35
N VAL A 485 10.24 0.58 3.29
CA VAL A 485 9.88 0.59 4.72
C VAL A 485 9.81 2.01 5.26
N GLN A 486 10.78 2.87 4.93
CA GLN A 486 10.80 4.26 5.34
C GLN A 486 9.55 5.02 4.90
N GLU A 487 9.11 4.85 3.64
CA GLU A 487 7.92 5.52 3.11
C GLU A 487 6.61 4.95 3.65
N LEU A 488 6.52 3.65 3.92
CA LEU A 488 5.31 2.98 4.39
C LEU A 488 5.12 3.01 5.91
N ARG A 489 6.17 3.26 6.70
CA ARG A 489 6.11 3.30 8.17
C ARG A 489 5.23 4.43 8.71
N SER A 490 5.14 5.54 8.01
CA SER A 490 4.38 6.69 8.46
C SER A 490 2.90 6.55 8.12
N ARG A 491 2.06 6.65 9.16
CA ARG A 491 0.60 6.70 8.98
C ARG A 491 0.18 7.87 8.08
N LYS A 492 -0.94 7.72 7.37
CA LYS A 492 -1.56 8.77 6.59
C LYS A 492 -1.69 10.04 7.44
N GLY A 493 -1.33 11.20 6.87
CA GLY A 493 -1.50 12.50 7.53
C GLY A 493 -0.37 12.94 8.47
N HIS A 494 0.63 12.10 8.76
CA HIS A 494 1.84 12.54 9.44
C HIS A 494 2.92 12.88 8.44
N SER A 495 3.51 14.08 8.55
CA SER A 495 4.70 14.43 7.77
C SER A 495 5.84 13.49 8.17
N THR A 496 6.38 12.77 7.21
CA THR A 496 7.62 12.05 7.43
C THR A 496 8.77 13.04 7.49
N ASN A 497 9.48 13.10 8.62
CA ASN A 497 10.85 13.60 8.59
C ASN A 497 11.71 12.50 7.92
N THR A 498 11.60 12.40 6.62
CA THR A 498 12.41 11.47 5.84
C THR A 498 13.75 12.11 5.66
N ASP A 499 14.63 11.92 6.62
CA ASP A 499 16.05 12.13 6.40
C ASP A 499 16.55 10.95 5.57
N LEU A 500 16.59 11.15 4.24
CA LEU A 500 17.12 10.14 3.33
C LEU A 500 18.61 9.86 3.58
N SER A 501 19.30 10.66 4.39
CA SER A 501 20.69 10.44 4.79
C SER A 501 20.85 9.48 5.97
N LEU A 502 19.79 9.24 6.76
CA LEU A 502 19.81 8.32 7.90
C LEU A 502 19.21 6.98 7.49
N LEU A 503 20.06 6.09 6.99
CA LEU A 503 19.71 4.68 6.79
C LEU A 503 19.98 3.95 8.09
N ALA A 504 18.93 3.67 8.85
CA ALA A 504 19.00 2.66 9.89
C ALA A 504 19.04 1.28 9.22
N VAL A 505 19.99 0.47 9.59
CA VAL A 505 20.16 -0.91 9.10
C VAL A 505 19.63 -1.90 10.14
N GLU A 506 19.60 -1.48 11.40
CA GLU A 506 19.16 -2.28 12.54
C GLU A 506 17.78 -1.85 13.05
N GLY A 507 17.10 -2.77 13.69
CA GLY A 507 15.79 -2.60 14.27
C GLY A 507 14.68 -2.77 13.22
N GLU A 508 13.59 -2.01 13.35
CA GLU A 508 12.44 -2.09 12.44
C GLU A 508 12.74 -1.49 11.06
N THR A 509 13.60 -2.14 10.27
CA THR A 509 14.07 -1.70 8.94
C THR A 509 13.86 -2.75 7.86
N GLY A 510 13.93 -2.32 6.59
CA GLY A 510 13.86 -3.23 5.46
C GLY A 510 15.01 -4.24 5.42
N PRO A 511 16.27 -3.79 5.61
CA PRO A 511 17.42 -4.70 5.69
C PRO A 511 17.29 -5.74 6.80
N ASP A 512 16.84 -5.37 8.00
CA ASP A 512 16.65 -6.31 9.11
C ASP A 512 15.57 -7.36 8.82
N LEU A 513 14.44 -6.94 8.22
CA LEU A 513 13.40 -7.84 7.74
C LEU A 513 13.95 -8.88 6.75
N LEU A 514 14.74 -8.44 5.76
CA LEU A 514 15.32 -9.34 4.76
C LEU A 514 16.43 -10.23 5.34
N ARG A 515 17.22 -9.72 6.30
CA ARG A 515 18.23 -10.51 7.01
C ARG A 515 17.59 -11.64 7.81
N CYS A 516 16.55 -11.35 8.58
CA CYS A 516 15.82 -12.37 9.33
C CYS A 516 15.16 -13.40 8.39
N TYR A 517 14.60 -12.95 7.27
CA TYR A 517 14.06 -13.86 6.24
C TYR A 517 15.14 -14.79 5.66
N ALA A 518 16.34 -14.29 5.38
CA ALA A 518 17.46 -15.10 4.89
C ALA A 518 17.91 -16.14 5.94
N ARG A 519 18.00 -15.75 7.23
CA ARG A 519 18.28 -16.70 8.34
C ARG A 519 17.22 -17.80 8.40
N LEU A 520 15.94 -17.45 8.26
CA LEU A 520 14.84 -18.43 8.22
C LEU A 520 14.99 -19.42 7.06
N CYS A 521 15.29 -18.92 5.85
CA CYS A 521 15.52 -19.78 4.69
C CYS A 521 16.70 -20.72 4.90
N SER A 522 17.79 -20.25 5.50
CA SER A 522 18.95 -21.07 5.86
C SER A 522 18.60 -22.16 6.89
N ALA A 523 17.84 -21.80 7.93
CA ALA A 523 17.38 -22.76 8.94
C ALA A 523 16.48 -23.85 8.32
N ILE A 524 15.57 -23.50 7.41
CA ILE A 524 14.73 -24.47 6.67
C ILE A 524 15.62 -25.41 5.84
N ALA A 525 16.61 -24.87 5.14
CA ALA A 525 17.54 -25.66 4.32
C ALA A 525 18.39 -26.62 5.18
N THR A 526 18.85 -26.17 6.34
CA THR A 526 19.65 -26.97 7.29
C THR A 526 18.84 -28.12 7.87
N ILE A 527 17.60 -27.88 8.28
CA ILE A 527 16.70 -28.94 8.77
C ILE A 527 16.45 -29.99 7.69
N GLY A 528 16.28 -29.58 6.43
CA GLY A 528 16.17 -30.47 5.27
C GLY A 528 14.98 -31.44 5.29
N VAL A 529 14.06 -31.32 6.25
CA VAL A 529 12.86 -32.15 6.38
C VAL A 529 11.78 -31.67 5.41
N ARG A 530 11.34 -32.57 4.53
CA ARG A 530 10.20 -32.33 3.63
C ARG A 530 9.04 -33.16 4.09
N LEU A 531 7.96 -32.51 4.50
CA LEU A 531 6.73 -33.15 4.97
C LEU A 531 5.64 -33.06 3.90
N THR A 532 4.85 -34.12 3.79
CA THR A 532 3.62 -34.07 3.00
C THR A 532 2.49 -33.42 3.80
N PRO A 533 1.47 -32.83 3.16
CA PRO A 533 0.34 -32.23 3.87
C PRO A 533 -0.39 -33.21 4.81
N GLU A 534 -0.39 -34.49 4.50
CA GLU A 534 -1.00 -35.56 5.27
C GLU A 534 -0.24 -35.90 6.56
N GLU A 535 1.07 -35.64 6.61
CA GLU A 535 1.90 -35.88 7.80
C GLU A 535 1.77 -34.77 8.83
N VAL A 536 1.51 -33.53 8.40
CA VAL A 536 1.46 -32.35 9.28
C VAL A 536 0.46 -32.49 10.44
N PRO A 537 -0.78 -32.97 10.27
CA PRO A 537 -1.71 -33.10 11.37
C PRO A 537 -1.31 -34.12 12.46
N SER A 538 -0.43 -35.08 12.12
CA SER A 538 -0.04 -36.18 13.00
C SER A 538 1.29 -35.96 13.72
N LEU A 539 1.95 -34.81 13.52
CA LEU A 539 3.22 -34.49 14.16
C LEU A 539 3.07 -34.31 15.67
N ASP A 540 4.15 -34.62 16.37
CA ASP A 540 4.32 -34.24 17.76
C ASP A 540 4.80 -32.78 17.85
N TYR A 541 3.96 -31.93 18.40
CA TYR A 541 4.21 -30.50 18.55
C TYR A 541 4.63 -30.09 19.97
N GLU A 542 4.93 -31.04 20.85
CA GLU A 542 5.40 -30.74 22.21
C GLU A 542 6.57 -29.75 22.23
N PRO A 543 7.55 -29.81 21.29
CA PRO A 543 8.65 -28.86 21.24
C PRO A 543 8.25 -27.38 21.02
N LEU A 544 7.02 -27.12 20.59
CA LEU A 544 6.50 -25.77 20.33
C LEU A 544 5.59 -25.23 21.43
N TRP A 545 5.44 -25.90 22.57
CA TRP A 545 4.48 -25.50 23.62
C TRP A 545 4.97 -24.37 24.50
N MET A 546 6.27 -24.12 24.53
CA MET A 546 6.88 -23.10 25.37
C MET A 546 7.21 -21.83 24.58
N SER A 547 7.37 -20.71 25.29
CA SER A 547 7.96 -19.50 24.73
C SER A 547 9.42 -19.75 24.32
N PRO A 548 9.93 -19.18 23.19
CA PRO A 548 9.26 -18.20 22.30
C PRO A 548 8.36 -18.84 21.22
N TRP A 549 8.41 -20.17 21.04
CA TRP A 549 7.71 -20.89 19.96
C TRP A 549 6.18 -20.71 20.02
N CYS A 550 5.61 -20.85 21.23
CA CYS A 550 4.18 -20.67 21.42
C CYS A 550 3.75 -19.22 21.16
N ASP A 551 4.56 -18.23 21.53
CA ASP A 551 4.27 -16.82 21.33
C ASP A 551 4.23 -16.48 19.83
N LEU A 552 5.18 -16.99 19.06
CA LEU A 552 5.17 -16.86 17.61
C LEU A 552 3.91 -17.48 16.97
N LEU A 553 3.49 -18.67 17.40
CA LEU A 553 2.23 -19.30 16.96
C LEU A 553 1.00 -18.43 17.26
N ARG A 554 0.92 -17.85 18.45
CA ARG A 554 -0.16 -16.96 18.88
C ARG A 554 -0.21 -15.70 17.99
N LEU A 555 0.96 -15.13 17.68
CA LEU A 555 1.07 -13.99 16.79
C LEU A 555 0.60 -14.33 15.37
N MET A 556 0.99 -15.51 14.86
CA MET A 556 0.60 -15.96 13.52
C MET A 556 -0.93 -16.09 13.32
N THR A 557 -1.71 -16.40 14.38
CA THR A 557 -3.19 -16.46 14.28
C THR A 557 -3.82 -15.14 13.89
N ARG A 558 -3.15 -14.01 14.18
CA ARG A 558 -3.66 -12.65 13.96
C ARG A 558 -3.52 -12.19 12.51
N TYR A 559 -2.68 -12.85 11.71
CA TYR A 559 -2.32 -12.40 10.36
C TYR A 559 -3.54 -12.10 9.45
N PRO A 560 -4.56 -12.97 9.33
CA PRO A 560 -5.73 -12.68 8.50
C PRO A 560 -6.48 -11.41 8.91
N GLY A 561 -6.62 -11.18 10.21
CA GLY A 561 -7.23 -9.97 10.75
C GLY A 561 -6.42 -8.71 10.46
N ILE A 562 -5.10 -8.79 10.54
CA ILE A 562 -4.16 -7.71 10.21
C ILE A 562 -4.28 -7.31 8.74
N VAL A 563 -4.24 -8.31 7.83
CA VAL A 563 -4.35 -8.06 6.39
C VAL A 563 -5.71 -7.46 6.03
N LYS A 564 -6.80 -8.00 6.59
CA LYS A 564 -8.16 -7.46 6.39
C LYS A 564 -8.29 -6.02 6.92
N SER A 565 -7.69 -5.72 8.08
CA SER A 565 -7.66 -4.37 8.65
C SER A 565 -6.88 -3.41 7.75
N ALA A 566 -5.69 -3.80 7.30
CA ALA A 566 -4.86 -3.01 6.40
C ALA A 566 -5.56 -2.72 5.06
N PHE A 567 -6.28 -3.71 4.50
CA PHE A 567 -7.09 -3.53 3.31
C PHE A 567 -8.23 -2.52 3.52
N ASN A 568 -9.01 -2.65 4.60
CA ASN A 568 -10.15 -1.77 4.87
C ASN A 568 -9.73 -0.32 5.16
N MET A 569 -8.61 -0.13 5.86
CA MET A 569 -8.08 1.20 6.20
C MET A 569 -7.14 1.75 5.13
N VAL A 570 -6.74 0.92 4.18
CA VAL A 570 -5.69 1.21 3.20
C VAL A 570 -4.42 1.73 3.91
N ASP A 571 -3.99 1.00 4.95
CA ASP A 571 -2.88 1.39 5.82
C ASP A 571 -1.74 0.36 5.80
N PRO A 572 -0.63 0.62 5.08
CA PRO A 572 0.52 -0.30 5.01
C PRO A 572 1.26 -0.44 6.34
N ALA A 573 1.24 0.59 7.20
CA ALA A 573 1.93 0.56 8.48
C ALA A 573 1.41 -0.56 9.39
N THR A 574 0.14 -0.95 9.24
CA THR A 574 -0.46 -2.06 9.98
C THR A 574 0.20 -3.40 9.64
N ILE A 575 0.43 -3.70 8.35
CA ILE A 575 1.15 -4.93 7.96
C ILE A 575 2.61 -4.84 8.37
N LEU A 576 3.24 -3.70 8.14
CA LEU A 576 4.66 -3.51 8.42
C LEU A 576 4.97 -3.72 9.90
N ALA A 577 4.20 -3.09 10.81
CA ALA A 577 4.37 -3.27 12.25
C ALA A 577 4.18 -4.74 12.68
N TYR A 578 3.23 -5.44 12.07
CA TYR A 578 3.02 -6.85 12.33
C TYR A 578 4.20 -7.71 11.85
N LEU A 579 4.76 -7.44 10.68
CA LEU A 579 5.94 -8.19 10.19
C LEU A 579 7.15 -7.99 11.10
N PHE A 580 7.34 -6.81 11.68
CA PHE A 580 8.42 -6.58 12.65
C PHE A 580 8.22 -7.37 13.95
N GLN A 581 6.98 -7.51 14.43
CA GLN A 581 6.68 -8.39 15.57
C GLN A 581 7.00 -9.86 15.24
N ILE A 582 6.64 -10.33 14.03
CA ILE A 582 7.02 -11.68 13.57
C ILE A 582 8.54 -11.84 13.53
N VAL A 583 9.28 -10.83 13.05
CA VAL A 583 10.75 -10.87 12.98
C VAL A 583 11.37 -10.95 14.38
N GLU A 584 10.86 -10.20 15.35
CA GLU A 584 11.33 -10.21 16.73
C GLU A 584 11.15 -11.59 17.39
N ASP A 585 9.92 -12.16 17.33
CA ASP A 585 9.64 -13.48 17.89
C ASP A 585 10.38 -14.59 17.14
N LEU A 586 10.46 -14.50 15.81
CA LEU A 586 11.20 -15.47 14.98
C LEU A 586 12.69 -15.45 15.31
N THR A 587 13.29 -14.27 15.49
CA THR A 587 14.70 -14.16 15.86
C THR A 587 14.97 -14.88 17.17
N SER A 588 14.11 -14.70 18.18
CA SER A 588 14.20 -15.40 19.46
C SER A 588 14.11 -16.93 19.29
N CYS A 589 13.25 -17.41 18.39
CA CYS A 589 13.15 -18.84 18.06
C CYS A 589 14.40 -19.39 17.36
N LEU A 590 14.98 -18.61 16.43
CA LEU A 590 16.19 -19.01 15.72
C LEU A 590 17.40 -19.07 16.65
N ASP A 591 17.55 -18.07 17.53
CA ASP A 591 18.65 -18.01 18.51
C ASP A 591 18.57 -19.21 19.49
N GLU A 592 17.38 -19.52 20.03
CA GLU A 592 17.18 -20.70 20.88
C GLU A 592 17.47 -22.02 20.12
N ALA A 593 17.12 -22.07 18.82
CA ALA A 593 17.42 -23.26 18.01
C ALA A 593 18.93 -23.49 17.83
N GLU A 594 19.69 -22.41 17.58
CA GLU A 594 21.14 -22.46 17.41
C GLU A 594 21.85 -22.86 18.73
N GLU A 595 21.38 -22.38 19.88
CA GLU A 595 21.87 -22.76 21.21
C GLU A 595 21.63 -24.25 21.51
N ASP A 596 20.45 -24.75 21.18
CA ASP A 596 20.08 -26.17 21.35
C ASP A 596 20.98 -27.14 20.55
N GLU A 597 21.36 -26.76 19.31
CA GLU A 597 22.23 -27.58 18.45
C GLU A 597 23.65 -27.63 18.96
N SER A 598 24.13 -26.62 19.67
CA SER A 598 25.46 -26.59 20.26
C SER A 598 25.59 -27.46 21.51
N GLY A 599 24.50 -27.95 22.09
CA GLY A 599 24.43 -28.54 23.45
C GLY A 599 24.30 -30.07 23.57
N GLY A 600 24.09 -30.86 22.51
CA GLY A 600 24.10 -32.31 22.70
C GLY A 600 23.28 -33.25 21.82
N GLU A 601 23.79 -34.46 21.69
CA GLU A 601 23.18 -35.65 21.05
C GLU A 601 22.02 -36.23 21.87
N GLY A 602 20.80 -36.26 21.30
CA GLY A 602 19.65 -36.95 21.92
C GLY A 602 18.66 -37.52 20.90
N SER A 603 18.14 -38.70 21.15
CA SER A 603 17.29 -39.50 20.24
C SER A 603 15.87 -38.98 19.94
N SER A 604 15.47 -37.82 20.43
CA SER A 604 14.20 -37.13 20.08
C SER A 604 14.34 -36.10 18.94
N VAL A 605 15.46 -36.09 18.27
CA VAL A 605 15.90 -35.12 17.26
C VAL A 605 14.94 -35.05 16.08
N SER A 606 14.36 -36.16 15.61
CA SER A 606 13.55 -36.21 14.40
C SER A 606 12.18 -35.47 14.57
N SER A 607 11.52 -35.63 15.70
CA SER A 607 10.20 -35.00 15.97
C SER A 607 10.32 -33.47 16.13
N LYS A 608 11.34 -33.01 16.87
CA LYS A 608 11.64 -31.60 17.10
C LYS A 608 11.90 -30.87 15.79
N TYR A 609 12.72 -31.43 14.91
CA TYR A 609 13.02 -30.84 13.60
C TYR A 609 11.80 -30.85 12.68
N ALA A 610 10.95 -31.87 12.71
CA ALA A 610 9.73 -31.90 11.92
C ALA A 610 8.74 -30.79 12.34
N ALA A 611 8.52 -30.60 13.65
CA ALA A 611 7.66 -29.53 14.16
C ALA A 611 8.19 -28.14 13.82
N ARG A 612 9.50 -27.90 14.00
CA ARG A 612 10.16 -26.64 13.64
C ARG A 612 10.11 -26.38 12.14
N ALA A 613 10.30 -27.40 11.29
CA ALA A 613 10.22 -27.26 9.84
C ALA A 613 8.85 -26.75 9.38
N VAL A 614 7.75 -27.28 9.91
CA VAL A 614 6.39 -26.82 9.58
C VAL A 614 6.17 -25.38 10.07
N LEU A 615 6.62 -25.05 11.27
CA LEU A 615 6.51 -23.68 11.81
C LEU A 615 7.28 -22.71 10.92
N TYR A 616 8.54 -22.99 10.63
CA TYR A 616 9.40 -22.12 9.80
C TYR A 616 8.82 -21.90 8.39
N GLU A 617 8.33 -22.97 7.76
CA GLU A 617 7.66 -22.86 6.46
C GLU A 617 6.40 -22.02 6.54
N SER A 618 5.63 -22.12 7.63
CA SER A 618 4.43 -21.31 7.85
C SER A 618 4.78 -19.81 8.07
N VAL A 619 5.84 -19.53 8.82
CA VAL A 619 6.36 -18.15 9.00
C VAL A 619 6.88 -17.59 7.68
N ARG A 620 7.63 -18.39 6.90
CA ARG A 620 8.11 -17.98 5.58
C ARG A 620 6.97 -17.52 4.66
N GLN A 621 5.88 -18.27 4.63
CA GLN A 621 4.69 -17.93 3.84
C GLN A 621 4.04 -16.61 4.29
N ILE A 622 3.97 -16.36 5.59
CA ILE A 622 3.44 -15.10 6.15
C ILE A 622 4.34 -13.93 5.75
N LEU A 623 5.66 -14.05 5.94
CA LEU A 623 6.62 -13.01 5.58
C LEU A 623 6.58 -12.70 4.08
N GLU A 624 6.60 -13.71 3.22
CA GLU A 624 6.53 -13.54 1.77
C GLU A 624 5.24 -12.85 1.33
N SER A 625 4.10 -13.29 1.87
CA SER A 625 2.79 -12.70 1.57
C SER A 625 2.73 -11.23 2.01
N GLY A 626 3.18 -10.92 3.23
CA GLY A 626 3.21 -9.56 3.75
C GLY A 626 4.18 -8.66 2.98
N MET A 627 5.41 -9.10 2.73
CA MET A 627 6.42 -8.38 1.94
C MET A 627 5.91 -8.11 0.52
N LYS A 628 5.29 -9.09 -0.13
CA LYS A 628 4.72 -8.92 -1.48
C LYS A 628 3.66 -7.82 -1.52
N MET A 629 2.76 -7.76 -0.54
CA MET A 629 1.76 -6.69 -0.46
C MET A 629 2.42 -5.32 -0.28
N LEU A 630 3.51 -5.23 0.46
CA LEU A 630 4.28 -4.00 0.67
C LEU A 630 5.18 -3.62 -0.52
N GLY A 631 5.32 -4.48 -1.54
CA GLY A 631 6.23 -4.26 -2.67
C GLY A 631 7.68 -4.60 -2.36
N ILE A 632 7.96 -5.33 -1.26
CA ILE A 632 9.30 -5.80 -0.89
C ILE A 632 9.51 -7.19 -1.50
N ALA A 633 10.54 -7.34 -2.31
CA ALA A 633 10.96 -8.64 -2.84
C ALA A 633 12.24 -9.10 -2.14
N PRO A 634 12.23 -10.27 -1.47
CA PRO A 634 13.45 -10.86 -0.99
C PRO A 634 14.30 -11.31 -2.19
N ALA A 635 15.62 -11.04 -2.14
CA ALA A 635 16.54 -11.64 -3.08
C ALA A 635 16.62 -13.17 -2.81
N SER A 636 16.69 -13.95 -3.85
CA SER A 636 17.08 -15.35 -3.72
C SER A 636 18.55 -15.41 -3.27
N THR A 637 18.80 -15.84 -2.04
CA THR A 637 20.14 -16.12 -1.52
C THR A 637 20.71 -17.40 -2.13
#